data_ee252a263a85ae11ba8fd1fb5af713ec
#
_entry.id   ee252a263a85ae11ba8fd1fb5af713ec
#
_cell.length_a   1.000
_cell.length_b   1.000
_cell.length_c   1.000
_cell.angle_alpha   90.00
_cell.angle_beta   90.00
_cell.angle_gamma   90.00
#
_symmetry.space_group_name_H-M   'P 1'
#
loop_
_entity.id
_entity.type
_entity.pdbx_description
1 polymer ?
#
loop_
_entity_poly.entity_id
_entity_poly.type
_entity_poly.pdbx_seq_one_letter_code
_entity_poly.pdbx_strand_id
1 'polypeptide(L)'
;MKTIPTPYKRLFQLFFLVLIVSAVTSCNPANQNSAAKLVEVDSISVWIQNAKNSSIDLEARKQGLYKAYQQNKFQKIDSVKNSNLSKLAYEGYQLKDSVFFLNTNREAQKLSIKLRDTFGIADTHWSYGMYYLEKELNERAYYHYYEAYKNFQAINHDFFSGKMLYNMAIIQKDAKDFTGSEILTFQAISIFKKLHKYNDLYLCYNLLGTVFNEIQEYNKAITYNNNALEILEDLEQKGTYKEASFNNLALVYQKQGNYKKAIEYFKQALKNSNLKNQNINLYVRLIDNFAYTKFLSGDTVNVLQDYHKSLRIRDSLGYISGVITSKLHLAEFYAKYEVLDKAFVNAEAAQKLAKDVNNNRDVLAALLLLSKLDTKNAPHYFKNYAALSDSLQIEERKIRDKFTRIRFETDEYIEKTETLSAQNMKISVGSFIAVLILSLLYFLNVQRTKNKELLFEKEQQKSNEEIYSLMLKQQSTLEEGRLKERQRISEDLHDGVLGKIFGTRLALGFLNIKGDNETVAKHKIYVDELQNIEKEIRTISHELKNEILSSQTDFIKMVENLLETQSEISGFKYKIINNKAAWDSIGNKIKINFYRIIQEAIQNINKYSKAKNVKIAFDLMDGSVYLTIEDDGVGFNADSKSKGIGLKNMRSRVSKLNGNFNIKSAMDKGTTISIFAPVDTDNYEKSI
;
A
#
# COMPACT_ATOMS: atom_id res chain seq x y z
N MET A 1 -44.08 54.83 4.96
CA MET A 1 -44.74 53.90 5.86
C MET A 1 -46.09 53.53 5.29
N LYS A 2 -46.21 52.39 4.62
CA LYS A 2 -47.49 51.87 4.13
C LYS A 2 -47.90 50.71 5.04
N THR A 3 -49.07 50.79 5.62
CA THR A 3 -49.69 49.88 6.58
C THR A 3 -50.00 48.53 5.94
N ILE A 4 -49.51 47.45 6.56
CA ILE A 4 -49.82 46.06 6.19
C ILE A 4 -51.29 45.75 6.44
N PRO A 5 -52.05 45.11 5.51
CA PRO A 5 -53.47 44.83 5.68
C PRO A 5 -53.74 43.85 6.82
N THR A 6 -54.82 44.13 7.54
CA THR A 6 -55.26 43.50 8.80
C THR A 6 -55.41 41.95 8.81
N PRO A 7 -55.62 41.20 7.71
CA PRO A 7 -55.73 39.73 7.78
C PRO A 7 -54.40 39.03 8.09
N TYR A 8 -53.25 39.57 7.65
CA TYR A 8 -51.95 38.95 7.88
C TYR A 8 -51.42 39.11 9.31
N LYS A 9 -51.87 40.15 10.02
CA LYS A 9 -51.51 40.39 11.42
C LYS A 9 -52.12 39.32 12.35
N ARG A 10 -53.35 38.85 12.03
CA ARG A 10 -54.01 37.77 12.77
C ARG A 10 -53.39 36.39 12.48
N LEU A 11 -52.97 36.13 11.27
CA LEU A 11 -52.31 34.87 10.91
C LEU A 11 -50.92 34.76 11.57
N PHE A 12 -50.18 35.89 11.63
CA PHE A 12 -48.87 35.94 12.30
C PHE A 12 -48.99 35.81 13.82
N GLN A 13 -50.05 36.38 14.42
CA GLN A 13 -50.34 36.20 15.84
C GLN A 13 -50.79 34.77 16.18
N LEU A 14 -51.53 34.09 15.30
CA LEU A 14 -51.93 32.70 15.47
C LEU A 14 -50.69 31.75 15.36
N PHE A 15 -49.79 32.05 14.43
CA PHE A 15 -48.56 31.27 14.26
C PHE A 15 -47.61 31.41 15.47
N PHE A 16 -47.55 32.63 16.06
CA PHE A 16 -46.76 32.87 17.27
C PHE A 16 -47.40 32.24 18.51
N LEU A 17 -48.72 32.17 18.56
CA LEU A 17 -49.46 31.53 19.66
C LEU A 17 -49.30 30.00 19.62
N VAL A 18 -49.29 29.39 18.45
CA VAL A 18 -49.03 27.94 18.26
C VAL A 18 -47.59 27.59 18.65
N LEU A 19 -46.61 28.45 18.35
CA LEU A 19 -45.22 28.28 18.74
C LEU A 19 -45.00 28.39 20.25
N ILE A 20 -45.76 29.30 20.92
CA ILE A 20 -45.69 29.44 22.38
C ILE A 20 -46.39 28.28 23.08
N VAL A 21 -47.49 27.78 22.56
CA VAL A 21 -48.23 26.64 23.14
C VAL A 21 -47.42 25.35 22.99
N SER A 22 -46.67 25.16 21.88
CA SER A 22 -45.75 24.01 21.72
C SER A 22 -44.51 24.09 22.63
N ALA A 23 -44.06 25.30 23.01
CA ALA A 23 -42.97 25.49 23.95
C ALA A 23 -43.35 25.28 25.42
N VAL A 24 -44.64 25.51 25.77
CA VAL A 24 -45.12 25.37 27.15
C VAL A 24 -45.56 23.94 27.50
N THR A 25 -45.88 23.11 26.50
CA THR A 25 -46.25 21.71 26.72
C THR A 25 -45.06 20.74 26.86
N SER A 26 -43.83 21.24 26.73
CA SER A 26 -42.62 20.38 26.87
C SER A 26 -41.91 20.53 28.23
N CYS A 27 -42.45 21.27 29.17
CA CYS A 27 -41.96 21.29 30.55
C CYS A 27 -43.00 20.68 31.52
N ASN A 28 -42.94 19.37 31.67
CA ASN A 28 -43.53 18.73 32.85
C ASN A 28 -42.50 18.80 33.99
N PRO A 29 -42.79 19.42 35.12
CA PRO A 29 -41.93 19.34 36.30
C PRO A 29 -41.99 17.93 36.85
N ALA A 30 -40.87 17.19 36.77
CA ALA A 30 -40.72 15.92 37.42
C ALA A 30 -40.93 16.09 38.94
N ASN A 31 -41.92 15.41 39.46
CA ASN A 31 -42.18 15.26 40.87
C ASN A 31 -40.93 14.72 41.58
N GLN A 32 -40.33 15.57 42.42
CA GLN A 32 -39.32 15.14 43.39
C GLN A 32 -40.00 14.39 44.51
N ASN A 33 -40.19 13.10 44.37
CA ASN A 33 -40.31 12.20 45.50
C ASN A 33 -39.00 11.44 45.63
N SER A 34 -38.14 11.91 46.52
CA SER A 34 -36.95 11.24 47.00
C SER A 34 -37.34 10.03 47.87
N ALA A 35 -37.70 8.92 47.22
CA ALA A 35 -37.53 7.62 47.81
C ALA A 35 -36.17 7.11 47.33
N ALA A 36 -35.28 6.80 48.25
CA ALA A 36 -34.00 6.14 47.94
C ALA A 36 -34.32 4.83 47.23
N LYS A 37 -34.32 4.90 45.87
CA LYS A 37 -34.31 3.70 45.04
C LYS A 37 -32.97 3.05 45.30
N LEU A 38 -32.95 1.91 45.99
CA LEU A 38 -31.86 0.94 45.94
C LEU A 38 -31.46 0.82 44.48
N VAL A 39 -30.28 1.29 44.15
CA VAL A 39 -29.69 1.11 42.81
C VAL A 39 -29.50 -0.38 42.68
N GLU A 40 -30.44 -1.07 42.01
CA GLU A 40 -30.27 -2.43 41.60
C GLU A 40 -29.02 -2.42 40.71
N VAL A 41 -27.93 -2.91 41.27
CA VAL A 41 -26.62 -2.90 40.54
C VAL A 41 -26.84 -3.76 39.29
N ASP A 42 -26.88 -3.15 38.14
CA ASP A 42 -27.03 -3.85 36.87
C ASP A 42 -25.90 -4.86 36.73
N SER A 43 -26.23 -6.13 36.88
CA SER A 43 -25.28 -7.25 36.85
C SER A 43 -24.47 -7.27 35.52
N ILE A 44 -25.06 -6.80 34.42
CA ILE A 44 -24.40 -6.68 33.12
C ILE A 44 -23.25 -5.67 33.20
N SER A 45 -23.51 -4.49 33.77
CA SER A 45 -22.48 -3.45 33.96
C SER A 45 -21.35 -3.92 34.86
N VAL A 46 -21.65 -4.69 35.90
CA VAL A 46 -20.61 -5.28 36.78
C VAL A 46 -19.73 -6.27 36.03
N TRP A 47 -20.29 -7.17 35.24
CA TRP A 47 -19.51 -8.11 34.46
C TRP A 47 -18.66 -7.43 33.37
N ILE A 48 -19.19 -6.40 32.71
CA ILE A 48 -18.42 -5.58 31.75
C ILE A 48 -17.27 -4.87 32.48
N GLN A 49 -17.49 -4.35 33.70
CA GLN A 49 -16.43 -3.73 34.49
C GLN A 49 -15.36 -4.74 34.89
N ASN A 50 -15.75 -5.94 35.32
CA ASN A 50 -14.82 -7.03 35.65
C ASN A 50 -13.99 -7.48 34.44
N ALA A 51 -14.55 -7.45 33.24
CA ALA A 51 -13.83 -7.77 32.02
C ALA A 51 -12.62 -6.84 31.77
N LYS A 52 -12.70 -5.59 32.25
CA LYS A 52 -11.60 -4.60 32.16
C LYS A 52 -10.50 -4.80 33.20
N ASN A 53 -10.81 -5.51 34.29
CA ASN A 53 -9.89 -5.67 35.40
C ASN A 53 -8.83 -6.74 35.11
N SER A 54 -7.60 -6.32 34.85
CA SER A 54 -6.46 -7.21 34.56
C SER A 54 -6.03 -8.08 35.73
N SER A 55 -6.49 -7.79 36.97
CA SER A 55 -6.20 -8.63 38.15
C SER A 55 -7.06 -9.91 38.17
N ILE A 56 -8.12 -9.97 37.34
CA ILE A 56 -8.99 -11.15 37.19
C ILE A 56 -8.42 -12.02 36.06
N ASP A 57 -8.42 -13.32 36.30
CA ASP A 57 -8.00 -14.30 35.29
C ASP A 57 -8.72 -14.12 33.96
N LEU A 58 -8.00 -14.36 32.85
CA LEU A 58 -8.50 -14.14 31.49
C LEU A 58 -9.76 -14.95 31.19
N GLU A 59 -9.78 -16.23 31.56
CA GLU A 59 -10.93 -17.09 31.31
C GLU A 59 -12.15 -16.70 32.17
N ALA A 60 -11.91 -16.28 33.41
CA ALA A 60 -12.98 -15.74 34.27
C ALA A 60 -13.57 -14.45 33.68
N ARG A 61 -12.74 -13.56 33.11
CA ARG A 61 -13.22 -12.33 32.40
C ARG A 61 -14.07 -12.68 31.19
N LYS A 62 -13.64 -13.62 30.35
CA LYS A 62 -14.40 -14.09 29.20
C LYS A 62 -15.74 -14.71 29.62
N GLN A 63 -15.73 -15.60 30.62
CA GLN A 63 -16.96 -16.17 31.16
C GLN A 63 -17.93 -15.13 31.70
N GLY A 64 -17.40 -14.05 32.33
CA GLY A 64 -18.20 -12.90 32.75
C GLY A 64 -18.91 -12.21 31.59
N LEU A 65 -18.20 -12.00 30.47
CA LEU A 65 -18.80 -11.43 29.25
C LEU A 65 -19.90 -12.33 28.66
N TYR A 66 -19.68 -13.64 28.62
CA TYR A 66 -20.70 -14.57 28.17
C TYR A 66 -21.96 -14.56 29.06
N LYS A 67 -21.80 -14.45 30.41
CA LYS A 67 -22.92 -14.28 31.33
C LYS A 67 -23.66 -12.97 31.09
N ALA A 68 -22.93 -11.86 30.94
CA ALA A 68 -23.50 -10.58 30.63
C ALA A 68 -24.29 -10.59 29.31
N TYR A 69 -23.75 -11.23 28.26
CA TYR A 69 -24.42 -11.38 26.98
C TYR A 69 -25.72 -12.21 27.09
N GLN A 70 -25.74 -13.33 27.84
CA GLN A 70 -26.95 -14.12 28.06
C GLN A 70 -28.00 -13.29 28.81
N GLN A 71 -27.61 -12.58 29.87
CA GLN A 71 -28.49 -11.70 30.61
C GLN A 71 -29.07 -10.58 29.76
N ASN A 72 -28.25 -10.01 28.85
CA ASN A 72 -28.67 -8.93 27.94
C ASN A 72 -29.78 -9.38 26.96
N LYS A 73 -29.90 -10.68 26.67
CA LYS A 73 -31.00 -11.18 25.85
C LYS A 73 -32.37 -10.90 26.44
N PHE A 74 -32.46 -10.87 27.78
CA PHE A 74 -33.68 -10.59 28.51
C PHE A 74 -33.96 -9.09 28.74
N GLN A 75 -33.06 -8.23 28.27
CA GLN A 75 -33.27 -6.77 28.34
C GLN A 75 -34.47 -6.36 27.48
N LYS A 76 -35.47 -5.74 28.12
CA LYS A 76 -36.73 -5.35 27.47
C LYS A 76 -36.63 -4.08 26.63
N ILE A 77 -35.68 -3.20 26.96
CA ILE A 77 -35.51 -1.91 26.28
C ILE A 77 -34.45 -2.11 25.18
N ASP A 78 -34.88 -2.07 23.92
CA ASP A 78 -34.02 -2.33 22.77
C ASP A 78 -32.81 -1.38 22.70
N SER A 79 -32.94 -0.10 23.05
CA SER A 79 -31.83 0.86 23.07
C SER A 79 -30.76 0.52 24.13
N VAL A 80 -31.20 0.10 25.33
CA VAL A 80 -30.29 -0.35 26.41
C VAL A 80 -29.62 -1.67 25.98
N LYS A 81 -30.40 -2.59 25.42
CA LYS A 81 -29.89 -3.84 24.87
C LYS A 81 -28.79 -3.59 23.83
N ASN A 82 -29.02 -2.64 22.93
CA ASN A 82 -28.07 -2.26 21.88
C ASN A 82 -26.78 -1.67 22.46
N SER A 83 -26.91 -0.71 23.40
CA SER A 83 -25.76 -0.12 24.08
C SER A 83 -24.91 -1.16 24.82
N ASN A 84 -25.55 -2.15 25.45
CA ASN A 84 -24.84 -3.24 26.11
C ASN A 84 -24.12 -4.14 25.09
N LEU A 85 -24.75 -4.46 23.95
CA LEU A 85 -24.12 -5.27 22.90
C LEU A 85 -22.85 -4.59 22.35
N SER A 86 -22.87 -3.27 22.11
CA SER A 86 -21.66 -2.53 21.68
C SER A 86 -20.55 -2.63 22.72
N LYS A 87 -20.86 -2.43 24.00
CA LYS A 87 -19.87 -2.56 25.08
C LYS A 87 -19.31 -3.97 25.19
N LEU A 88 -20.18 -5.00 25.13
CA LEU A 88 -19.79 -6.40 25.15
C LEU A 88 -18.91 -6.78 23.97
N ALA A 89 -19.24 -6.30 22.76
CA ALA A 89 -18.43 -6.50 21.57
C ALA A 89 -17.03 -5.90 21.75
N TYR A 90 -16.96 -4.66 22.23
CA TYR A 90 -15.69 -3.99 22.47
C TYR A 90 -14.81 -4.74 23.47
N GLU A 91 -15.38 -5.18 24.61
CA GLU A 91 -14.61 -5.97 25.60
C GLU A 91 -14.21 -7.36 25.07
N GLY A 92 -15.08 -8.01 24.27
CA GLY A 92 -14.72 -9.25 23.57
C GLY A 92 -13.51 -9.07 22.63
N TYR A 93 -13.47 -7.95 21.91
CA TYR A 93 -12.32 -7.56 21.10
C TYR A 93 -11.07 -7.37 21.97
N GLN A 94 -11.16 -6.64 23.10
CA GLN A 94 -10.03 -6.41 24.02
C GLN A 94 -9.48 -7.73 24.59
N LEU A 95 -10.35 -8.68 24.91
CA LEU A 95 -9.97 -9.99 25.41
C LEU A 95 -9.55 -11.00 24.33
N LYS A 96 -9.42 -10.53 23.07
CA LYS A 96 -9.00 -11.34 21.91
C LYS A 96 -9.95 -12.53 21.64
N ASP A 97 -11.21 -12.44 22.04
CA ASP A 97 -12.25 -13.40 21.70
C ASP A 97 -12.94 -12.99 20.39
N SER A 98 -12.32 -13.36 19.28
CA SER A 98 -12.80 -13.01 17.93
C SER A 98 -14.21 -13.53 17.64
N VAL A 99 -14.56 -14.71 18.16
CA VAL A 99 -15.88 -15.32 17.92
C VAL A 99 -16.96 -14.55 18.67
N PHE A 100 -16.72 -14.27 19.94
CA PHE A 100 -17.63 -13.49 20.77
C PHE A 100 -17.81 -12.08 20.19
N PHE A 101 -16.69 -11.41 19.85
CA PHE A 101 -16.72 -10.09 19.23
C PHE A 101 -17.58 -10.07 17.96
N LEU A 102 -17.28 -10.94 16.99
CA LEU A 102 -17.98 -10.93 15.70
C LEU A 102 -19.48 -11.19 15.84
N ASN A 103 -19.88 -12.07 16.75
CA ASN A 103 -21.29 -12.39 16.99
C ASN A 103 -22.02 -11.21 17.66
N THR A 104 -21.46 -10.67 18.74
CA THR A 104 -22.08 -9.57 19.48
C THR A 104 -22.13 -8.28 18.68
N ASN A 105 -21.06 -7.95 17.93
CA ASN A 105 -21.01 -6.75 17.08
C ASN A 105 -22.03 -6.84 15.92
N ARG A 106 -22.20 -8.04 15.33
CA ARG A 106 -23.20 -8.29 14.30
C ARG A 106 -24.63 -8.12 14.84
N GLU A 107 -24.90 -8.61 16.05
CA GLU A 107 -26.20 -8.40 16.69
C GLU A 107 -26.46 -6.92 17.00
N ALA A 108 -25.45 -6.22 17.54
CA ALA A 108 -25.50 -4.77 17.77
C ALA A 108 -25.83 -4.02 16.46
N GLN A 109 -25.15 -4.35 15.37
CA GLN A 109 -25.38 -3.72 14.06
C GLN A 109 -26.82 -3.94 13.57
N LYS A 110 -27.32 -5.18 13.63
CA LYS A 110 -28.69 -5.50 13.22
C LYS A 110 -29.72 -4.72 14.05
N LEU A 111 -29.49 -4.63 15.36
CA LEU A 111 -30.38 -3.92 16.25
C LEU A 111 -30.33 -2.42 16.03
N SER A 112 -29.13 -1.84 15.82
CA SER A 112 -28.95 -0.42 15.47
C SER A 112 -29.69 -0.06 14.18
N ILE A 113 -29.61 -0.90 13.16
CA ILE A 113 -30.35 -0.71 11.89
C ILE A 113 -31.86 -0.74 12.12
N LYS A 114 -32.36 -1.72 12.89
CA LYS A 114 -33.78 -1.85 13.24
C LYS A 114 -34.30 -0.60 13.99
N LEU A 115 -33.47 -0.06 14.89
CA LEU A 115 -33.79 1.10 15.72
C LEU A 115 -33.56 2.44 14.98
N ARG A 116 -32.97 2.42 13.80
CA ARG A 116 -32.47 3.62 13.08
C ARG A 116 -31.49 4.43 13.94
N ASP A 117 -30.71 3.73 14.75
CA ASP A 117 -29.67 4.33 15.61
C ASP A 117 -28.40 4.53 14.78
N THR A 118 -28.27 5.70 14.16
CA THR A 118 -27.13 6.05 13.33
C THR A 118 -25.81 6.03 14.12
N PHE A 119 -25.84 6.43 15.41
CA PHE A 119 -24.64 6.34 16.26
C PHE A 119 -24.23 4.87 16.47
N GLY A 120 -25.18 4.00 16.81
CA GLY A 120 -24.91 2.57 17.00
C GLY A 120 -24.42 1.88 15.71
N ILE A 121 -24.95 2.28 14.54
CA ILE A 121 -24.43 1.81 13.24
C ILE A 121 -22.96 2.22 13.08
N ALA A 122 -22.63 3.49 13.32
CA ALA A 122 -21.26 4.00 13.22
C ALA A 122 -20.30 3.29 14.18
N ASP A 123 -20.71 3.09 15.44
CA ASP A 123 -19.92 2.41 16.48
C ASP A 123 -19.61 0.95 16.14
N THR A 124 -20.60 0.23 15.58
CA THR A 124 -20.38 -1.14 15.13
C THR A 124 -19.43 -1.23 13.93
N HIS A 125 -19.52 -0.28 13.00
CA HIS A 125 -18.57 -0.16 11.91
C HIS A 125 -17.17 0.21 12.41
N TRP A 126 -17.03 1.13 13.35
CA TRP A 126 -15.75 1.45 14.00
C TRP A 126 -15.13 0.19 14.63
N SER A 127 -15.91 -0.58 15.37
CA SER A 127 -15.48 -1.83 16.00
C SER A 127 -15.00 -2.87 14.98
N TYR A 128 -15.70 -3.04 13.86
CA TYR A 128 -15.21 -3.86 12.74
C TYR A 128 -13.92 -3.32 12.15
N GLY A 129 -13.80 -2.00 11.99
CA GLY A 129 -12.58 -1.34 11.50
C GLY A 129 -11.36 -1.70 12.35
N MET A 130 -11.49 -1.61 13.69
CA MET A 130 -10.43 -1.99 14.63
C MET A 130 -10.06 -3.48 14.51
N TYR A 131 -11.06 -4.35 14.45
CA TYR A 131 -10.86 -5.79 14.33
C TYR A 131 -10.13 -6.16 13.03
N TYR A 132 -10.56 -5.63 11.89
CA TYR A 132 -9.93 -5.93 10.61
C TYR A 132 -8.53 -5.32 10.48
N LEU A 133 -8.29 -4.16 11.09
CA LEU A 133 -6.96 -3.54 11.15
C LEU A 133 -5.98 -4.45 11.92
N GLU A 134 -6.41 -4.99 13.07
CA GLU A 134 -5.59 -5.93 13.86
C GLU A 134 -5.28 -7.23 13.09
N LYS A 135 -6.17 -7.65 12.19
CA LYS A 135 -5.96 -8.79 11.30
C LYS A 135 -5.21 -8.44 10.02
N GLU A 136 -4.68 -7.21 9.92
CA GLU A 136 -3.98 -6.71 8.73
C GLU A 136 -4.82 -6.72 7.44
N LEU A 137 -6.14 -6.81 7.57
CA LEU A 137 -7.09 -6.77 6.47
C LEU A 137 -7.44 -5.30 6.15
N ASN A 138 -6.45 -4.55 5.69
CA ASN A 138 -6.49 -3.10 5.51
C ASN A 138 -7.66 -2.60 4.67
N GLU A 139 -8.02 -3.30 3.60
CA GLU A 139 -9.17 -2.94 2.76
C GLU A 139 -10.50 -2.97 3.54
N ARG A 140 -10.72 -4.05 4.31
CA ARG A 140 -11.93 -4.18 5.13
C ARG A 140 -11.94 -3.16 6.26
N ALA A 141 -10.80 -2.94 6.89
CA ALA A 141 -10.66 -1.94 7.95
C ALA A 141 -11.00 -0.54 7.42
N TYR A 142 -10.43 -0.16 6.26
CA TYR A 142 -10.70 1.13 5.63
C TYR A 142 -12.18 1.30 5.27
N TYR A 143 -12.80 0.29 4.66
CA TYR A 143 -14.22 0.30 4.35
C TYR A 143 -15.08 0.54 5.60
N HIS A 144 -14.80 -0.17 6.69
CA HIS A 144 -15.57 -0.02 7.92
C HIS A 144 -15.33 1.33 8.61
N TYR A 145 -14.11 1.85 8.64
CA TYR A 145 -13.85 3.18 9.15
C TYR A 145 -14.52 4.27 8.30
N TYR A 146 -14.58 4.08 6.99
CA TYR A 146 -15.27 5.00 6.10
C TYR A 146 -16.79 5.00 6.34
N GLU A 147 -17.41 3.83 6.48
CA GLU A 147 -18.82 3.72 6.84
C GLU A 147 -19.12 4.34 8.23
N ALA A 148 -18.24 4.13 9.20
CA ALA A 148 -18.34 4.80 10.51
C ALA A 148 -18.25 6.32 10.36
N TYR A 149 -17.29 6.81 9.57
CA TYR A 149 -17.11 8.24 9.28
C TYR A 149 -18.39 8.88 8.73
N LYS A 150 -18.99 8.26 7.69
CA LYS A 150 -20.24 8.74 7.09
C LYS A 150 -21.36 8.87 8.10
N ASN A 151 -21.56 7.82 8.90
CA ASN A 151 -22.63 7.80 9.89
C ASN A 151 -22.37 8.81 11.02
N PHE A 152 -21.13 9.00 11.49
CA PHE A 152 -20.80 10.05 12.46
C PHE A 152 -20.97 11.44 11.87
N GLN A 153 -20.63 11.66 10.61
CA GLN A 153 -20.90 12.92 9.92
C GLN A 153 -22.40 13.22 9.81
N ALA A 154 -23.21 12.22 9.44
CA ALA A 154 -24.66 12.37 9.29
C ALA A 154 -25.35 12.87 10.57
N ILE A 155 -24.76 12.59 11.74
CA ILE A 155 -25.26 13.08 13.05
C ILE A 155 -24.43 14.25 13.60
N ASN A 156 -23.56 14.87 12.78
CA ASN A 156 -22.68 15.98 13.16
C ASN A 156 -21.78 15.67 14.38
N HIS A 157 -21.32 14.42 14.49
CA HIS A 157 -20.44 14.01 15.58
C HIS A 157 -18.97 14.22 15.21
N ASP A 158 -18.52 15.48 15.19
CA ASP A 158 -17.20 15.91 14.72
C ASP A 158 -16.05 15.09 15.33
N PHE A 159 -16.07 14.83 16.64
CA PHE A 159 -14.97 14.13 17.32
C PHE A 159 -14.71 12.74 16.76
N PHE A 160 -15.75 11.91 16.64
CA PHE A 160 -15.59 10.56 16.11
C PHE A 160 -15.34 10.57 14.61
N SER A 161 -15.88 11.53 13.87
CA SER A 161 -15.53 11.75 12.46
C SER A 161 -14.03 11.99 12.30
N GLY A 162 -13.43 12.87 13.12
CA GLY A 162 -11.99 13.09 13.14
C GLY A 162 -11.17 11.83 13.46
N LYS A 163 -11.66 11.01 14.42
CA LYS A 163 -11.03 9.72 14.74
C LYS A 163 -11.04 8.75 13.57
N MET A 164 -12.13 8.67 12.83
CA MET A 164 -12.22 7.80 11.65
C MET A 164 -11.28 8.25 10.55
N LEU A 165 -11.18 9.56 10.29
CA LEU A 165 -10.22 10.13 9.35
C LEU A 165 -8.77 9.77 9.73
N TYR A 166 -8.41 9.91 11.00
CA TYR A 166 -7.10 9.53 11.49
C TYR A 166 -6.81 8.03 11.31
N ASN A 167 -7.77 7.15 11.64
CA ASN A 167 -7.60 5.71 11.47
C ASN A 167 -7.44 5.31 9.98
N MET A 168 -8.21 5.93 9.09
CA MET A 168 -8.07 5.75 7.65
C MET A 168 -6.72 6.26 7.15
N ALA A 169 -6.22 7.38 7.68
CA ALA A 169 -4.90 7.92 7.35
C ALA A 169 -3.76 6.97 7.72
N ILE A 170 -3.86 6.29 8.86
CA ILE A 170 -2.89 5.23 9.25
C ILE A 170 -2.85 4.13 8.21
N ILE A 171 -4.02 3.62 7.80
CA ILE A 171 -4.12 2.54 6.80
C ILE A 171 -3.51 2.99 5.46
N GLN A 172 -3.79 4.23 5.03
CA GLN A 172 -3.21 4.77 3.79
C GLN A 172 -1.69 4.88 3.87
N LYS A 173 -1.15 5.35 5.01
CA LYS A 173 0.31 5.38 5.24
C LYS A 173 0.90 3.97 5.15
N ASP A 174 0.27 2.96 5.76
CA ASP A 174 0.76 1.59 5.76
C ASP A 174 0.70 0.96 4.35
N ALA A 175 -0.30 1.36 3.55
CA ALA A 175 -0.41 1.04 2.12
C ALA A 175 0.45 1.93 1.21
N LYS A 176 1.32 2.77 1.77
CA LYS A 176 2.18 3.74 1.06
C LYS A 176 1.42 4.77 0.20
N ASP A 177 0.15 4.98 0.47
CA ASP A 177 -0.60 6.13 -0.05
C ASP A 177 -0.35 7.35 0.85
N PHE A 178 0.86 7.88 0.76
CA PHE A 178 1.30 8.98 1.61
C PHE A 178 0.50 10.26 1.37
N THR A 179 0.12 10.53 0.13
CA THR A 179 -0.72 11.69 -0.22
C THR A 179 -2.12 11.55 0.37
N GLY A 180 -2.75 10.40 0.26
CA GLY A 180 -4.04 10.14 0.89
C GLY A 180 -3.98 10.27 2.41
N SER A 181 -2.95 9.70 3.03
CA SER A 181 -2.70 9.81 4.47
C SER A 181 -2.53 11.26 4.92
N GLU A 182 -1.77 12.06 4.16
CA GLU A 182 -1.56 13.49 4.43
C GLU A 182 -2.90 14.24 4.42
N ILE A 183 -3.71 14.08 3.36
CA ILE A 183 -5.01 14.75 3.21
C ILE A 183 -5.94 14.42 4.37
N LEU A 184 -6.13 13.13 4.68
CA LEU A 184 -7.02 12.72 5.77
C LEU A 184 -6.53 13.20 7.14
N THR A 185 -5.21 13.23 7.34
CA THR A 185 -4.61 13.73 8.59
C THR A 185 -4.85 15.23 8.74
N PHE A 186 -4.74 16.03 7.69
CA PHE A 186 -5.05 17.46 7.75
C PHE A 186 -6.54 17.72 8.03
N GLN A 187 -7.44 16.91 7.45
CA GLN A 187 -8.85 16.98 7.76
C GLN A 187 -9.12 16.68 9.27
N ALA A 188 -8.49 15.63 9.80
CA ALA A 188 -8.57 15.28 11.20
C ALA A 188 -8.01 16.41 12.11
N ILE A 189 -6.87 17.01 11.76
CA ILE A 189 -6.27 18.15 12.48
C ILE A 189 -7.24 19.33 12.53
N SER A 190 -7.90 19.65 11.42
CA SER A 190 -8.87 20.75 11.37
C SER A 190 -9.99 20.55 12.39
N ILE A 191 -10.52 19.32 12.47
CA ILE A 191 -11.57 18.95 13.43
C ILE A 191 -11.05 19.01 14.87
N PHE A 192 -9.90 18.38 15.15
CA PHE A 192 -9.39 18.30 16.51
C PHE A 192 -8.91 19.65 17.05
N LYS A 193 -8.40 20.55 16.19
CA LYS A 193 -8.09 21.93 16.57
C LYS A 193 -9.35 22.68 17.04
N LYS A 194 -10.43 22.60 16.25
CA LYS A 194 -11.72 23.20 16.58
C LYS A 194 -12.29 22.68 17.92
N LEU A 195 -12.06 21.40 18.21
CA LEU A 195 -12.56 20.73 19.41
C LEU A 195 -11.58 20.77 20.59
N HIS A 196 -10.40 21.38 20.46
CA HIS A 196 -9.33 21.41 21.47
C HIS A 196 -8.93 20.00 21.96
N LYS A 197 -8.86 19.01 21.03
CA LYS A 197 -8.50 17.62 21.34
C LYS A 197 -7.00 17.41 21.17
N TYR A 198 -6.22 17.85 22.14
CA TYR A 198 -4.75 17.88 22.07
C TYR A 198 -4.10 16.49 21.95
N ASN A 199 -4.65 15.47 22.62
CA ASN A 199 -4.18 14.08 22.45
C ASN A 199 -4.26 13.62 20.98
N ASP A 200 -5.38 13.89 20.33
CA ASP A 200 -5.63 13.50 18.95
C ASP A 200 -4.80 14.36 17.97
N LEU A 201 -4.59 15.64 18.30
CA LEU A 201 -3.66 16.51 17.57
C LEU A 201 -2.22 16.00 17.63
N TYR A 202 -1.77 15.59 18.82
CA TYR A 202 -0.46 14.96 18.98
C TYR A 202 -0.30 13.75 18.03
N LEU A 203 -1.30 12.86 18.02
CA LEU A 203 -1.28 11.67 17.17
C LEU A 203 -1.22 12.02 15.68
N CYS A 204 -1.99 13.04 15.25
CA CYS A 204 -1.99 13.52 13.87
C CYS A 204 -0.63 14.09 13.45
N TYR A 205 -0.04 14.98 14.28
CA TYR A 205 1.28 15.54 13.96
C TYR A 205 2.38 14.48 13.94
N ASN A 206 2.31 13.51 14.84
CA ASN A 206 3.23 12.38 14.88
C ASN A 206 3.11 11.52 13.62
N LEU A 207 1.87 11.29 13.13
CA LEU A 207 1.61 10.58 11.88
C LEU A 207 2.20 11.34 10.68
N LEU A 208 1.98 12.66 10.57
CA LEU A 208 2.57 13.49 9.51
C LEU A 208 4.10 13.45 9.57
N GLY A 209 4.69 13.53 10.77
CA GLY A 209 6.14 13.39 10.94
C GLY A 209 6.67 12.07 10.38
N THR A 210 5.92 10.98 10.56
CA THR A 210 6.26 9.67 10.00
C THR A 210 6.08 9.64 8.48
N VAL A 211 4.95 10.14 7.96
CA VAL A 211 4.66 10.20 6.52
C VAL A 211 5.75 10.98 5.78
N PHE A 212 6.09 12.19 6.24
CA PHE A 212 7.12 13.01 5.59
C PHE A 212 8.52 12.39 5.71
N ASN A 213 8.81 11.63 6.77
CA ASN A 213 10.05 10.86 6.87
C ASN A 213 10.12 9.73 5.84
N GLU A 214 9.01 9.06 5.54
CA GLU A 214 8.97 7.98 4.53
C GLU A 214 9.18 8.52 3.10
N ILE A 215 8.63 9.68 2.78
CA ILE A 215 8.84 10.33 1.48
C ILE A 215 10.11 11.18 1.40
N GLN A 216 10.96 11.12 2.43
CA GLN A 216 12.25 11.82 2.54
C GLN A 216 12.15 13.35 2.57
N GLU A 217 11.00 13.91 2.87
CA GLU A 217 10.81 15.34 3.14
C GLU A 217 11.18 15.66 4.60
N TYR A 218 12.45 15.48 4.94
CA TYR A 218 12.95 15.50 6.30
C TYR A 218 12.67 16.82 7.06
N ASN A 219 12.71 17.96 6.38
CA ASN A 219 12.43 19.25 7.01
C ASN A 219 10.97 19.31 7.51
N LYS A 220 10.01 18.85 6.71
CA LYS A 220 8.62 18.76 7.13
C LYS A 220 8.45 17.71 8.24
N ALA A 221 9.13 16.56 8.12
CA ALA A 221 9.11 15.55 9.16
C ALA A 221 9.56 16.11 10.52
N ILE A 222 10.63 16.91 10.55
CA ILE A 222 11.12 17.57 11.76
C ILE A 222 10.08 18.57 12.27
N THR A 223 9.52 19.42 11.39
CA THR A 223 8.51 20.41 11.77
C THR A 223 7.31 19.76 12.45
N TYR A 224 6.74 18.71 11.84
CA TYR A 224 5.55 18.06 12.41
C TYR A 224 5.84 17.29 13.71
N ASN A 225 7.01 16.66 13.83
CA ASN A 225 7.40 16.07 15.12
C ASN A 225 7.62 17.11 16.21
N ASN A 226 8.11 18.32 15.86
CA ASN A 226 8.20 19.44 16.81
C ASN A 226 6.83 19.96 17.19
N ASN A 227 5.91 20.14 16.24
CA ASN A 227 4.51 20.49 16.54
C ASN A 227 3.85 19.46 17.48
N ALA A 228 4.17 18.17 17.32
CA ALA A 228 3.73 17.13 18.24
C ALA A 228 4.30 17.34 19.66
N LEU A 229 5.57 17.75 19.77
CA LEU A 229 6.19 18.06 21.07
C LEU A 229 5.59 19.31 21.73
N GLU A 230 5.29 20.34 20.95
CA GLU A 230 4.64 21.57 21.45
C GLU A 230 3.25 21.26 22.06
N ILE A 231 2.46 20.45 21.39
CA ILE A 231 1.13 20.03 21.89
C ILE A 231 1.22 19.31 23.24
N LEU A 232 2.35 18.68 23.57
CA LEU A 232 2.51 18.03 24.87
C LEU A 232 2.49 19.00 26.06
N GLU A 233 2.72 20.29 25.83
CA GLU A 233 2.64 21.30 26.90
C GLU A 233 1.19 21.45 27.41
N ASP A 234 0.22 21.29 26.51
CA ASP A 234 -1.22 21.40 26.78
C ASP A 234 -1.85 20.10 27.31
N LEU A 235 -1.06 19.00 27.45
CA LEU A 235 -1.58 17.72 27.92
C LEU A 235 -1.38 17.52 29.42
N GLU A 236 -2.46 17.18 30.13
CA GLU A 236 -2.43 16.80 31.54
C GLU A 236 -1.67 15.47 31.75
N GLN A 237 -1.92 14.48 30.89
CA GLN A 237 -1.29 13.16 30.94
C GLN A 237 -0.44 12.93 29.70
N LYS A 238 0.88 13.13 29.85
CA LYS A 238 1.82 13.06 28.72
C LYS A 238 2.25 11.61 28.38
N GLY A 239 2.04 10.67 29.31
CA GLY A 239 2.46 9.28 29.12
C GLY A 239 3.90 9.16 28.63
N THR A 240 4.13 8.39 27.55
CA THR A 240 5.44 8.23 26.88
C THR A 240 5.47 8.94 25.51
N TYR A 241 4.63 9.94 25.29
CA TYR A 241 4.54 10.64 24.02
C TYR A 241 5.82 11.41 23.67
N LYS A 242 6.45 12.03 24.66
CA LYS A 242 7.70 12.76 24.47
C LYS A 242 8.82 11.86 23.95
N GLU A 243 8.98 10.71 24.57
CA GLU A 243 9.96 9.70 24.19
C GLU A 243 9.68 9.12 22.79
N ALA A 244 8.40 8.95 22.44
CA ALA A 244 7.99 8.52 21.10
C ALA A 244 8.34 9.58 20.03
N SER A 245 8.08 10.86 20.29
CA SER A 245 8.45 11.95 19.37
C SER A 245 9.96 12.08 19.24
N PHE A 246 10.73 11.92 20.33
CA PHE A 246 12.20 11.91 20.26
C PHE A 246 12.71 10.72 19.44
N ASN A 247 12.10 9.53 19.56
CA ASN A 247 12.42 8.40 18.69
C ASN A 247 12.21 8.76 17.21
N ASN A 248 11.10 9.39 16.87
CA ASN A 248 10.79 9.74 15.48
C ASN A 248 11.74 10.80 14.94
N LEU A 249 12.06 11.85 15.71
CA LEU A 249 13.06 12.85 15.35
C LEU A 249 14.43 12.20 15.13
N ALA A 250 14.83 11.29 16.03
CA ALA A 250 16.08 10.55 15.90
C ALA A 250 16.12 9.75 14.59
N LEU A 251 15.04 9.06 14.23
CA LEU A 251 14.96 8.31 12.98
C LEU A 251 15.02 9.23 11.74
N VAL A 252 14.42 10.43 11.80
CA VAL A 252 14.56 11.42 10.71
C VAL A 252 16.02 11.83 10.54
N TYR A 253 16.72 12.20 11.62
CA TYR A 253 18.13 12.57 11.56
C TYR A 253 19.04 11.40 11.17
N GLN A 254 18.69 10.17 11.56
CA GLN A 254 19.40 8.96 11.15
C GLN A 254 19.30 8.77 9.62
N LYS A 255 18.10 8.91 9.03
CA LYS A 255 17.89 8.82 7.58
C LYS A 255 18.61 9.95 6.81
N GLN A 256 18.76 11.12 7.42
CA GLN A 256 19.57 12.23 6.88
C GLN A 256 21.10 11.99 6.95
N GLY A 257 21.54 10.91 7.61
CA GLY A 257 22.96 10.68 7.90
C GLY A 257 23.50 11.55 9.05
N ASN A 258 22.66 12.33 9.72
CA ASN A 258 23.08 13.15 10.87
C ASN A 258 23.01 12.31 12.17
N TYR A 259 23.90 11.33 12.23
CA TYR A 259 23.94 10.41 13.36
C TYR A 259 24.19 11.06 14.72
N LYS A 260 24.93 12.17 14.73
CA LYS A 260 25.19 12.93 15.97
C LYS A 260 23.89 13.43 16.60
N LYS A 261 23.06 14.14 15.82
CA LYS A 261 21.75 14.60 16.30
C LYS A 261 20.80 13.44 16.62
N ALA A 262 20.79 12.38 15.81
CA ALA A 262 19.99 11.20 16.08
C ALA A 262 20.32 10.58 17.45
N ILE A 263 21.62 10.42 17.74
CA ILE A 263 22.13 9.93 19.02
C ILE A 263 21.70 10.82 20.20
N GLU A 264 21.73 12.15 20.02
CA GLU A 264 21.30 13.11 21.04
C GLU A 264 19.81 12.93 21.39
N TYR A 265 18.92 12.79 20.39
CA TYR A 265 17.50 12.54 20.61
C TYR A 265 17.22 11.18 21.26
N PHE A 266 17.92 10.12 20.86
CA PHE A 266 17.79 8.82 21.52
C PHE A 266 18.23 8.88 23.00
N LYS A 267 19.33 9.59 23.28
CA LYS A 267 19.78 9.80 24.67
C LYS A 267 18.72 10.58 25.48
N GLN A 268 18.09 11.59 24.88
CA GLN A 268 17.02 12.33 25.53
C GLN A 268 15.80 11.44 25.85
N ALA A 269 15.38 10.59 24.89
CA ALA A 269 14.29 9.65 25.10
C ALA A 269 14.60 8.63 26.20
N LEU A 270 15.84 8.15 26.27
CA LEU A 270 16.29 7.16 27.26
C LEU A 270 16.60 7.75 28.65
N LYS A 271 16.54 9.08 28.84
CA LYS A 271 16.66 9.71 30.18
C LYS A 271 15.50 9.35 31.12
N ASN A 272 14.34 8.99 30.59
CA ASN A 272 13.20 8.55 31.39
C ASN A 272 13.49 7.17 31.99
N SER A 273 13.93 7.14 33.23
CA SER A 273 14.31 5.91 33.98
C SER A 273 13.12 4.95 34.17
N ASN A 274 11.88 5.48 34.16
CA ASN A 274 10.67 4.68 34.34
C ASN A 274 10.05 4.19 33.00
N LEU A 275 10.65 4.55 31.87
CA LEU A 275 10.11 4.22 30.53
C LEU A 275 9.90 2.71 30.33
N LYS A 276 10.82 1.89 30.85
CA LYS A 276 10.72 0.43 30.78
C LYS A 276 9.44 -0.10 31.43
N ASN A 277 9.02 0.48 32.57
CA ASN A 277 7.80 0.08 33.27
C ASN A 277 6.54 0.67 32.64
N GLN A 278 6.63 1.89 32.12
CA GLN A 278 5.51 2.59 31.50
C GLN A 278 5.18 2.04 30.10
N ASN A 279 6.22 1.77 29.31
CA ASN A 279 6.07 1.31 27.92
C ASN A 279 7.30 0.52 27.47
N ILE A 280 7.29 -0.77 27.80
CA ILE A 280 8.41 -1.66 27.49
C ILE A 280 8.66 -1.79 25.97
N ASN A 281 7.60 -1.70 25.14
CA ASN A 281 7.73 -1.77 23.68
C ASN A 281 8.44 -0.54 23.11
N LEU A 282 8.16 0.65 23.63
CA LEU A 282 8.88 1.86 23.24
C LEU A 282 10.33 1.82 23.74
N TYR A 283 10.54 1.40 24.98
CA TYR A 283 11.87 1.28 25.57
C TYR A 283 12.79 0.38 24.75
N VAL A 284 12.32 -0.82 24.39
CA VAL A 284 13.13 -1.77 23.64
C VAL A 284 13.39 -1.29 22.20
N ARG A 285 12.39 -0.62 21.59
CA ARG A 285 12.55 0.00 20.26
C ARG A 285 13.60 1.11 20.28
N LEU A 286 13.61 1.95 21.31
CA LEU A 286 14.60 3.00 21.49
C LEU A 286 16.02 2.46 21.64
N ILE A 287 16.22 1.41 22.45
CA ILE A 287 17.54 0.78 22.61
C ILE A 287 18.05 0.24 21.27
N ASP A 288 17.19 -0.46 20.55
CA ASP A 288 17.54 -1.08 19.27
C ASP A 288 17.88 -0.03 18.20
N ASN A 289 17.03 0.99 18.03
CA ASN A 289 17.25 2.08 17.10
C ASN A 289 18.50 2.91 17.46
N PHE A 290 18.74 3.13 18.75
CA PHE A 290 19.93 3.82 19.24
C PHE A 290 21.20 3.04 18.93
N ALA A 291 21.21 1.74 19.22
CA ALA A 291 22.32 0.86 18.88
C ALA A 291 22.58 0.83 17.36
N TYR A 292 21.51 0.77 16.55
CA TYR A 292 21.62 0.80 15.10
C TYR A 292 22.20 2.13 14.60
N THR A 293 21.78 3.26 15.18
CA THR A 293 22.35 4.57 14.83
C THR A 293 23.82 4.68 15.17
N LYS A 294 24.23 4.16 16.33
CA LYS A 294 25.65 4.07 16.74
C LYS A 294 26.45 3.22 15.76
N PHE A 295 25.92 2.06 15.39
CA PHE A 295 26.54 1.18 14.40
C PHE A 295 26.73 1.90 13.05
N LEU A 296 25.73 2.62 12.56
CA LEU A 296 25.83 3.40 11.32
C LEU A 296 26.85 4.54 11.41
N SER A 297 27.00 5.14 12.60
CA SER A 297 27.98 6.20 12.83
C SER A 297 29.42 5.69 13.01
N GLY A 298 29.61 4.36 13.09
CA GLY A 298 30.89 3.74 13.38
C GLY A 298 31.22 3.60 14.89
N ASP A 299 30.35 4.06 15.78
CA ASP A 299 30.49 3.84 17.23
C ASP A 299 30.03 2.42 17.59
N THR A 300 30.93 1.61 18.11
CA THR A 300 30.68 0.20 18.45
C THR A 300 30.47 -0.06 19.95
N VAL A 301 30.60 0.98 20.75
CA VAL A 301 30.53 0.84 22.22
C VAL A 301 29.14 0.34 22.64
N ASN A 302 29.09 -0.83 23.25
CA ASN A 302 27.88 -1.51 23.73
C ASN A 302 26.82 -1.86 22.64
N VAL A 303 27.08 -1.63 21.35
CA VAL A 303 26.10 -1.88 20.28
C VAL A 303 25.63 -3.34 20.29
N LEU A 304 26.56 -4.28 20.30
CA LEU A 304 26.21 -5.71 20.30
C LEU A 304 25.45 -6.12 21.59
N GLN A 305 25.83 -5.54 22.73
CA GLN A 305 25.13 -5.79 23.99
C GLN A 305 23.70 -5.27 23.97
N ASP A 306 23.49 -4.08 23.41
CA ASP A 306 22.17 -3.45 23.29
C ASP A 306 21.28 -4.22 22.31
N TYR A 307 21.82 -4.73 21.19
CA TYR A 307 21.09 -5.61 20.30
C TYR A 307 20.64 -6.91 20.99
N HIS A 308 21.53 -7.57 21.71
CA HIS A 308 21.16 -8.78 22.45
C HIS A 308 20.17 -8.50 23.58
N LYS A 309 20.25 -7.34 24.21
CA LYS A 309 19.29 -6.90 25.23
C LYS A 309 17.91 -6.67 24.62
N SER A 310 17.84 -5.95 23.50
CA SER A 310 16.57 -5.71 22.80
C SER A 310 15.96 -7.00 22.28
N LEU A 311 16.76 -7.89 21.69
CA LEU A 311 16.30 -9.19 21.22
C LEU A 311 15.67 -10.03 22.34
N ARG A 312 16.39 -10.17 23.47
CA ARG A 312 15.90 -10.95 24.64
C ARG A 312 14.58 -10.41 25.19
N ILE A 313 14.43 -9.08 25.27
CA ILE A 313 13.18 -8.48 25.77
C ILE A 313 12.05 -8.71 24.76
N ARG A 314 12.29 -8.51 23.48
CA ARG A 314 11.28 -8.72 22.40
C ARG A 314 10.82 -10.17 22.36
N ASP A 315 11.75 -11.11 22.49
CA ASP A 315 11.48 -12.55 22.53
C ASP A 315 10.63 -12.93 23.75
N SER A 316 10.99 -12.44 24.95
CA SER A 316 10.20 -12.68 26.17
C SER A 316 8.78 -12.10 26.14
N LEU A 317 8.55 -11.07 25.30
CA LEU A 317 7.24 -10.46 25.08
C LEU A 317 6.44 -11.13 23.97
N GLY A 318 7.02 -12.10 23.25
CA GLY A 318 6.42 -12.68 22.06
C GLY A 318 6.23 -11.66 20.91
N TYR A 319 7.00 -10.56 20.92
CA TYR A 319 6.88 -9.49 19.91
C TYR A 319 7.69 -9.84 18.65
N ILE A 320 7.10 -10.70 17.81
CA ILE A 320 7.80 -11.33 16.67
C ILE A 320 8.37 -10.30 15.69
N SER A 321 7.60 -9.27 15.29
CA SER A 321 8.11 -8.22 14.38
C SER A 321 9.34 -7.51 14.94
N GLY A 322 9.37 -7.28 16.25
CA GLY A 322 10.54 -6.73 16.92
C GLY A 322 11.73 -7.69 16.91
N VAL A 323 11.51 -8.99 17.13
CA VAL A 323 12.54 -10.03 17.06
C VAL A 323 13.19 -10.06 15.68
N ILE A 324 12.38 -9.98 14.62
CA ILE A 324 12.85 -9.93 13.24
C ILE A 324 13.80 -8.74 13.04
N THR A 325 13.37 -7.53 13.44
CA THR A 325 14.19 -6.32 13.34
C THR A 325 15.52 -6.46 14.07
N SER A 326 15.52 -6.97 15.33
CA SER A 326 16.76 -7.18 16.09
C SER A 326 17.69 -8.19 15.42
N LYS A 327 17.15 -9.25 14.82
CA LYS A 327 17.94 -10.23 14.08
C LYS A 327 18.56 -9.66 12.82
N LEU A 328 17.84 -8.80 12.10
CA LEU A 328 18.38 -8.09 10.92
C LEU A 328 19.54 -7.17 11.33
N HIS A 329 19.38 -6.36 12.38
CA HIS A 329 20.45 -5.49 12.88
C HIS A 329 21.67 -6.28 13.36
N LEU A 330 21.46 -7.42 14.03
CA LEU A 330 22.55 -8.33 14.41
C LEU A 330 23.25 -8.91 13.18
N ALA A 331 22.48 -9.29 12.16
CA ALA A 331 23.05 -9.84 10.93
C ALA A 331 23.91 -8.80 10.20
N GLU A 332 23.41 -7.55 10.07
CA GLU A 332 24.19 -6.45 9.49
C GLU A 332 25.44 -6.13 10.29
N PHE A 333 25.34 -6.14 11.63
CA PHE A 333 26.49 -5.95 12.51
C PHE A 333 27.54 -7.03 12.29
N TYR A 334 27.15 -8.30 12.35
CA TYR A 334 28.08 -9.42 12.15
C TYR A 334 28.67 -9.44 10.73
N ALA A 335 27.89 -9.07 9.73
CA ALA A 335 28.35 -8.95 8.35
C ALA A 335 29.48 -7.93 8.21
N LYS A 336 29.30 -6.75 8.82
CA LYS A 336 30.30 -5.67 8.78
C LYS A 336 31.62 -6.07 9.44
N TYR A 337 31.59 -6.92 10.46
CA TYR A 337 32.77 -7.42 11.18
C TYR A 337 33.21 -8.81 10.71
N GLU A 338 32.77 -9.24 9.53
CA GLU A 338 33.18 -10.47 8.86
C GLU A 338 32.91 -11.76 9.65
N VAL A 339 32.00 -11.74 10.61
CA VAL A 339 31.51 -12.92 11.32
C VAL A 339 30.37 -13.55 10.53
N LEU A 340 30.70 -14.03 9.34
CA LEU A 340 29.72 -14.41 8.30
C LEU A 340 28.74 -15.48 8.74
N ASP A 341 29.17 -16.48 9.51
CA ASP A 341 28.29 -17.54 10.00
C ASP A 341 27.17 -16.99 10.88
N LYS A 342 27.51 -16.09 11.81
CA LYS A 342 26.50 -15.46 12.68
C LYS A 342 25.62 -14.48 11.92
N ALA A 343 26.19 -13.78 10.95
CA ALA A 343 25.43 -12.89 10.07
C ALA A 343 24.37 -13.69 9.29
N PHE A 344 24.78 -14.79 8.67
CA PHE A 344 23.90 -15.65 7.89
C PHE A 344 22.80 -16.27 8.73
N VAL A 345 23.13 -16.89 9.87
CA VAL A 345 22.14 -17.51 10.76
C VAL A 345 21.07 -16.51 11.24
N ASN A 346 21.47 -15.28 11.57
CA ASN A 346 20.53 -14.26 11.99
C ASN A 346 19.66 -13.76 10.82
N ALA A 347 20.23 -13.56 9.64
CA ALA A 347 19.50 -13.14 8.45
C ALA A 347 18.48 -14.21 7.99
N GLU A 348 18.88 -15.49 7.99
CA GLU A 348 18.00 -16.61 7.66
C GLU A 348 16.86 -16.76 8.67
N ALA A 349 17.16 -16.68 9.95
CA ALA A 349 16.16 -16.75 11.02
C ALA A 349 15.17 -15.56 10.92
N ALA A 350 15.66 -14.37 10.60
CA ALA A 350 14.82 -13.20 10.36
C ALA A 350 13.90 -13.40 9.14
N GLN A 351 14.44 -13.93 8.04
CA GLN A 351 13.65 -14.24 6.84
C GLN A 351 12.54 -15.24 7.12
N LYS A 352 12.86 -16.32 7.84
CA LYS A 352 11.89 -17.36 8.20
C LYS A 352 10.76 -16.79 9.04
N LEU A 353 11.10 -16.11 10.14
CA LEU A 353 10.10 -15.50 11.02
C LEU A 353 9.24 -14.47 10.28
N ALA A 354 9.86 -13.65 9.41
CA ALA A 354 9.13 -12.65 8.63
C ALA A 354 8.13 -13.30 7.64
N LYS A 355 8.49 -14.43 7.05
CA LYS A 355 7.58 -15.22 6.20
C LYS A 355 6.43 -15.81 7.01
N ASP A 356 6.71 -16.36 8.17
CA ASP A 356 5.70 -17.00 9.04
C ASP A 356 4.61 -16.01 9.49
N VAL A 357 4.97 -14.72 9.63
CA VAL A 357 4.03 -13.65 10.00
C VAL A 357 3.61 -12.76 8.82
N ASN A 358 3.90 -13.14 7.58
CA ASN A 358 3.60 -12.39 6.36
C ASN A 358 4.18 -10.96 6.34
N ASN A 359 5.26 -10.69 7.07
CA ASN A 359 5.93 -9.39 7.05
C ASN A 359 6.87 -9.29 5.83
N ASN A 360 6.27 -9.03 4.69
CA ASN A 360 6.96 -9.00 3.40
C ASN A 360 8.08 -7.94 3.34
N ARG A 361 7.96 -6.83 4.08
CA ARG A 361 8.99 -5.79 4.14
C ARG A 361 10.30 -6.33 4.74
N ASP A 362 10.21 -7.06 5.84
CA ASP A 362 11.36 -7.65 6.50
C ASP A 362 11.89 -8.87 5.71
N VAL A 363 11.02 -9.58 4.97
CA VAL A 363 11.46 -10.61 4.02
C VAL A 363 12.36 -10.00 2.94
N LEU A 364 11.98 -8.87 2.36
CA LEU A 364 12.81 -8.16 1.37
C LEU A 364 14.16 -7.73 1.96
N ALA A 365 14.15 -7.14 3.16
CA ALA A 365 15.39 -6.74 3.84
C ALA A 365 16.32 -7.93 4.09
N ALA A 366 15.77 -9.05 4.55
CA ALA A 366 16.53 -10.28 4.79
C ALA A 366 17.09 -10.87 3.49
N LEU A 367 16.30 -10.91 2.41
CA LEU A 367 16.75 -11.41 1.09
C LEU A 367 17.92 -10.59 0.57
N LEU A 368 17.85 -9.26 0.68
CA LEU A 368 18.92 -8.37 0.24
C LEU A 368 20.20 -8.59 1.07
N LEU A 369 20.07 -8.83 2.37
CA LEU A 369 21.20 -9.12 3.24
C LEU A 369 21.81 -10.49 2.93
N LEU A 370 20.98 -11.52 2.77
CA LEU A 370 21.40 -12.87 2.40
C LEU A 370 22.12 -12.92 1.06
N SER A 371 21.68 -12.13 0.07
CA SER A 371 22.36 -12.04 -1.23
C SER A 371 23.78 -11.49 -1.14
N LYS A 372 24.06 -10.67 -0.11
CA LYS A 372 25.42 -10.16 0.15
C LYS A 372 26.29 -11.17 0.92
N LEU A 373 25.66 -11.95 1.81
CA LEU A 373 26.36 -12.91 2.68
C LEU A 373 26.70 -14.22 1.96
N ASP A 374 25.83 -14.68 1.09
CA ASP A 374 25.98 -15.92 0.34
C ASP A 374 26.05 -15.59 -1.16
N THR A 375 27.24 -15.24 -1.59
CA THR A 375 27.51 -14.86 -2.98
C THR A 375 27.24 -15.99 -3.97
N LYS A 376 27.36 -17.25 -3.54
CA LYS A 376 27.10 -18.42 -4.39
C LYS A 376 25.63 -18.50 -4.77
N ASN A 377 24.72 -18.25 -3.83
CA ASN A 377 23.28 -18.28 -4.03
C ASN A 377 22.67 -16.88 -4.23
N ALA A 378 23.49 -15.84 -4.37
CA ALA A 378 23.03 -14.45 -4.56
C ALA A 378 21.99 -14.30 -5.70
N PRO A 379 22.14 -14.94 -6.88
CA PRO A 379 21.13 -14.86 -7.94
C PRO A 379 19.74 -15.37 -7.51
N HIS A 380 19.71 -16.41 -6.66
CA HIS A 380 18.46 -16.95 -6.12
C HIS A 380 17.77 -15.96 -5.19
N TYR A 381 18.53 -15.34 -4.28
CA TYR A 381 17.99 -14.33 -3.37
C TYR A 381 17.49 -13.08 -4.11
N PHE A 382 18.24 -12.62 -5.12
CA PHE A 382 17.81 -11.49 -5.96
C PHE A 382 16.56 -11.80 -6.78
N LYS A 383 16.45 -13.00 -7.32
CA LYS A 383 15.24 -13.44 -8.04
C LYS A 383 14.01 -13.39 -7.12
N ASN A 384 14.15 -13.92 -5.91
CA ASN A 384 13.07 -13.92 -4.93
C ASN A 384 12.73 -12.50 -4.44
N TYR A 385 13.74 -11.65 -4.26
CA TYR A 385 13.56 -10.24 -3.92
C TYR A 385 12.78 -9.51 -5.01
N ALA A 386 13.19 -9.64 -6.28
CA ALA A 386 12.52 -8.98 -7.39
C ALA A 386 11.06 -9.43 -7.53
N ALA A 387 10.82 -10.73 -7.50
CA ALA A 387 9.47 -11.29 -7.60
C ALA A 387 8.54 -10.81 -6.46
N LEU A 388 9.04 -10.80 -5.23
CA LEU A 388 8.27 -10.31 -4.09
C LEU A 388 8.06 -8.80 -4.17
N SER A 389 9.08 -8.03 -4.54
CA SER A 389 8.99 -6.58 -4.69
C SER A 389 7.96 -6.18 -5.75
N ASP A 390 7.97 -6.83 -6.90
CA ASP A 390 7.01 -6.60 -7.99
C ASP A 390 5.57 -6.94 -7.53
N SER A 391 5.41 -8.08 -6.86
CA SER A 391 4.12 -8.49 -6.30
C SER A 391 3.58 -7.45 -5.31
N LEU A 392 4.43 -6.97 -4.41
CA LEU A 392 4.04 -5.96 -3.43
C LEU A 392 3.69 -4.62 -4.08
N GLN A 393 4.43 -4.18 -5.09
CA GLN A 393 4.10 -2.96 -5.81
C GLN A 393 2.73 -3.05 -6.51
N ILE A 394 2.41 -4.20 -7.10
CA ILE A 394 1.12 -4.45 -7.72
C ILE A 394 0.01 -4.44 -6.66
N GLU A 395 0.23 -5.09 -5.53
CA GLU A 395 -0.72 -5.14 -4.43
C GLU A 395 -0.97 -3.75 -3.82
N GLU A 396 0.10 -3.01 -3.52
CA GLU A 396 0.02 -1.63 -3.01
C GLU A 396 -0.74 -0.72 -3.98
N ARG A 397 -0.52 -0.86 -5.29
CA ARG A 397 -1.26 -0.11 -6.31
C ARG A 397 -2.75 -0.47 -6.29
N LYS A 398 -3.08 -1.76 -6.25
CA LYS A 398 -4.47 -2.23 -6.19
C LYS A 398 -5.18 -1.72 -4.94
N ILE A 399 -4.49 -1.73 -3.80
CA ILE A 399 -5.02 -1.23 -2.53
C ILE A 399 -5.29 0.28 -2.61
N ARG A 400 -4.35 1.07 -3.14
CA ARG A 400 -4.53 2.51 -3.36
C ARG A 400 -5.71 2.81 -4.28
N ASP A 401 -5.79 2.11 -5.41
CA ASP A 401 -6.89 2.26 -6.36
C ASP A 401 -8.23 1.94 -5.69
N LYS A 402 -8.25 0.95 -4.82
CA LYS A 402 -9.43 0.54 -4.06
C LYS A 402 -9.82 1.56 -2.98
N PHE A 403 -8.85 2.12 -2.24
CA PHE A 403 -9.12 3.20 -1.29
C PHE A 403 -9.66 4.45 -2.00
N THR A 404 -9.07 4.78 -3.15
CA THR A 404 -9.56 5.85 -4.01
C THR A 404 -11.00 5.57 -4.46
N ARG A 405 -11.29 4.34 -4.85
CA ARG A 405 -12.63 3.90 -5.25
C ARG A 405 -13.62 3.95 -4.08
N ILE A 406 -13.26 3.39 -2.91
CA ILE A 406 -14.11 3.47 -1.70
C ILE A 406 -14.42 4.94 -1.37
N ARG A 407 -13.45 5.84 -1.52
CA ARG A 407 -13.62 7.27 -1.27
C ARG A 407 -14.51 7.97 -2.30
N PHE A 408 -14.46 7.57 -3.59
CA PHE A 408 -15.18 8.23 -4.69
C PHE A 408 -16.43 7.51 -5.16
N GLU A 409 -16.50 6.18 -5.05
CA GLU A 409 -17.67 5.41 -5.51
C GLU A 409 -18.82 5.37 -4.50
N THR A 410 -18.54 5.71 -3.23
CA THR A 410 -19.59 5.73 -2.21
C THR A 410 -20.15 7.14 -2.02
N ASP A 411 -21.45 7.26 -2.21
CA ASP A 411 -22.40 8.20 -1.60
C ASP A 411 -22.18 9.72 -1.75
N GLU A 412 -20.95 10.26 -1.91
CA GLU A 412 -20.81 11.69 -2.18
C GLU A 412 -21.43 12.07 -3.53
N TYR A 413 -21.34 11.13 -4.49
CA TYR A 413 -22.00 11.27 -5.78
C TYR A 413 -23.51 11.02 -5.67
N ILE A 414 -23.93 10.05 -4.87
CA ILE A 414 -25.35 9.70 -4.69
C ILE A 414 -26.03 10.76 -3.81
N GLU A 415 -25.42 11.12 -2.68
CA GLU A 415 -25.97 12.13 -1.75
C GLU A 415 -25.98 13.54 -2.34
N LYS A 416 -24.91 13.89 -3.09
CA LYS A 416 -24.87 15.16 -3.83
C LYS A 416 -25.86 15.16 -5.00
N THR A 417 -26.09 13.99 -5.61
CA THR A 417 -27.10 13.84 -6.66
C THR A 417 -28.52 13.84 -6.09
N GLU A 418 -28.76 13.21 -4.93
CA GLU A 418 -30.06 13.21 -4.26
C GLU A 418 -30.37 14.57 -3.60
N THR A 419 -29.41 15.20 -2.95
CA THR A 419 -29.57 16.55 -2.38
C THR A 419 -29.68 17.60 -3.47
N LEU A 420 -28.91 17.49 -4.57
CA LEU A 420 -29.05 18.32 -5.76
C LEU A 420 -30.40 18.08 -6.46
N SER A 421 -30.85 16.83 -6.54
CA SER A 421 -32.15 16.47 -7.09
C SER A 421 -33.29 17.01 -6.25
N ALA A 422 -33.22 16.90 -4.91
CA ALA A 422 -34.20 17.44 -3.98
C ALA A 422 -34.19 18.99 -3.93
N GLN A 423 -33.01 19.60 -4.00
CA GLN A 423 -32.87 21.06 -4.13
C GLN A 423 -33.34 21.55 -5.50
N ASN A 424 -33.00 20.85 -6.58
CA ASN A 424 -33.47 21.16 -7.93
C ASN A 424 -34.98 21.01 -8.06
N MET A 425 -35.59 20.05 -7.37
CA MET A 425 -37.05 19.88 -7.36
C MET A 425 -37.76 21.01 -6.58
N LYS A 426 -37.18 21.50 -5.48
CA LYS A 426 -37.66 22.68 -4.73
C LYS A 426 -37.44 23.98 -5.53
N ILE A 427 -36.32 24.11 -6.22
CA ILE A 427 -35.98 25.27 -7.05
C ILE A 427 -36.80 25.27 -8.35
N SER A 428 -37.08 24.09 -8.95
CA SER A 428 -37.85 23.98 -10.21
C SER A 428 -39.30 24.41 -10.04
N VAL A 429 -39.91 24.19 -8.89
CA VAL A 429 -41.32 24.64 -8.62
C VAL A 429 -41.38 26.16 -8.37
N GLY A 430 -40.32 26.73 -7.76
CA GLY A 430 -40.25 28.18 -7.51
C GLY A 430 -39.71 29.03 -8.66
N SER A 431 -38.90 28.44 -9.52
CA SER A 431 -38.19 29.17 -10.59
C SER A 431 -38.79 29.05 -11.96
N PHE A 432 -39.79 28.16 -12.17
CA PHE A 432 -40.40 27.97 -13.49
C PHE A 432 -41.06 29.26 -14.04
N ILE A 433 -41.53 30.17 -13.19
CA ILE A 433 -42.11 31.46 -13.56
C ILE A 433 -40.99 32.54 -13.72
N ALA A 434 -39.91 32.49 -12.97
CA ALA A 434 -38.79 33.45 -13.10
C ALA A 434 -37.86 33.10 -14.28
N VAL A 435 -37.75 31.81 -14.62
CA VAL A 435 -36.86 31.28 -15.67
C VAL A 435 -37.30 31.66 -17.07
N LEU A 436 -38.63 31.84 -17.33
CA LEU A 436 -39.10 32.26 -18.66
C LEU A 436 -38.67 33.70 -19.03
N ILE A 437 -38.51 34.58 -18.07
CA ILE A 437 -38.09 35.98 -18.31
C ILE A 437 -36.58 36.13 -18.30
N LEU A 438 -35.89 35.38 -17.42
CA LEU A 438 -34.42 35.42 -17.29
C LEU A 438 -33.70 34.47 -18.24
N SER A 439 -34.40 33.44 -18.80
CA SER A 439 -33.79 32.41 -19.63
C SER A 439 -33.21 32.95 -20.94
N LEU A 440 -33.85 33.98 -21.53
CA LEU A 440 -33.38 34.56 -22.79
C LEU A 440 -32.06 35.38 -22.57
N LEU A 441 -32.01 36.15 -21.48
CA LEU A 441 -30.83 36.93 -21.15
C LEU A 441 -29.71 36.03 -20.60
N TYR A 442 -30.07 34.99 -19.86
CA TYR A 442 -29.12 34.03 -19.33
C TYR A 442 -28.55 33.12 -20.44
N PHE A 443 -29.39 32.69 -21.41
CA PHE A 443 -28.97 31.87 -22.55
C PHE A 443 -27.90 32.58 -23.39
N LEU A 444 -28.03 33.86 -23.63
CA LEU A 444 -27.04 34.67 -24.35
C LEU A 444 -25.74 34.87 -23.57
N ASN A 445 -25.81 34.93 -22.23
CA ASN A 445 -24.64 35.07 -21.40
C ASN A 445 -23.92 33.73 -21.20
N VAL A 446 -24.65 32.61 -21.07
CA VAL A 446 -24.07 31.26 -20.94
C VAL A 446 -23.38 30.80 -22.22
N GLN A 447 -23.92 31.18 -23.41
CA GLN A 447 -23.23 30.87 -24.67
C GLN A 447 -21.86 31.59 -24.77
N ARG A 448 -21.78 32.83 -24.27
CA ARG A 448 -20.49 33.57 -24.24
C ARG A 448 -19.51 32.99 -23.24
N THR A 449 -19.97 32.47 -22.10
CA THR A 449 -19.12 31.88 -21.06
C THR A 449 -18.65 30.49 -21.48
N LYS A 450 -19.53 29.66 -22.05
CA LYS A 450 -19.14 28.32 -22.57
C LYS A 450 -18.08 28.39 -23.67
N ASN A 451 -18.13 29.39 -24.52
CA ASN A 451 -17.11 29.56 -25.54
C ASN A 451 -15.74 29.97 -24.96
N LYS A 452 -15.74 30.67 -23.83
CA LYS A 452 -14.51 31.00 -23.10
C LYS A 452 -13.94 29.79 -22.34
N GLU A 453 -14.78 28.99 -21.69
CA GLU A 453 -14.36 27.74 -20.99
C GLU A 453 -13.80 26.71 -21.97
N LEU A 454 -14.46 26.48 -23.12
CA LEU A 454 -13.95 25.57 -24.16
C LEU A 454 -12.60 25.99 -24.73
N LEU A 455 -12.34 27.28 -24.80
CA LEU A 455 -11.02 27.80 -25.18
C LEU A 455 -9.95 27.53 -24.10
N PHE A 456 -10.32 27.70 -22.84
CA PHE A 456 -9.40 27.47 -21.70
C PHE A 456 -9.09 25.97 -21.49
N GLU A 457 -10.10 25.09 -21.56
CA GLU A 457 -9.90 23.64 -21.51
C GLU A 457 -9.01 23.14 -22.65
N LYS A 458 -9.20 23.68 -23.86
CA LYS A 458 -8.40 23.32 -25.03
C LYS A 458 -6.92 23.79 -24.88
N GLU A 459 -6.71 24.92 -24.24
CA GLU A 459 -5.38 25.45 -23.97
C GLU A 459 -4.67 24.67 -22.85
N GLN A 460 -5.41 24.29 -21.81
CA GLN A 460 -4.90 23.46 -20.71
C GLN A 460 -4.58 22.01 -21.17
N GLN A 461 -5.43 21.44 -22.04
CA GLN A 461 -5.18 20.12 -22.62
C GLN A 461 -3.92 20.13 -23.51
N LYS A 462 -3.73 21.20 -24.30
CA LYS A 462 -2.53 21.38 -25.12
C LYS A 462 -1.26 21.54 -24.28
N SER A 463 -1.34 22.27 -23.19
CA SER A 463 -0.23 22.41 -22.24
C SER A 463 0.13 21.09 -21.57
N ASN A 464 -0.86 20.29 -21.16
CA ASN A 464 -0.64 18.96 -20.59
C ASN A 464 -0.06 17.97 -21.59
N GLU A 465 -0.49 17.99 -22.86
CA GLU A 465 0.11 17.17 -23.93
C GLU A 465 1.58 17.56 -24.17
N GLU A 466 1.90 18.85 -24.10
CA GLU A 466 3.26 19.34 -24.27
C GLU A 466 4.16 18.93 -23.11
N ILE A 467 3.69 19.02 -21.86
CA ILE A 467 4.38 18.51 -20.67
C ILE A 467 4.61 17.01 -20.77
N TYR A 468 3.61 16.25 -21.21
CA TYR A 468 3.73 14.81 -21.37
C TYR A 468 4.75 14.42 -22.46
N SER A 469 4.72 15.15 -23.57
CA SER A 469 5.70 14.96 -24.65
C SER A 469 7.13 15.29 -24.19
N LEU A 470 7.30 16.34 -23.38
CA LEU A 470 8.59 16.73 -22.81
C LEU A 470 9.10 15.70 -21.80
N MET A 471 8.21 15.14 -20.94
CA MET A 471 8.58 14.05 -20.02
C MET A 471 9.02 12.79 -20.75
N LEU A 472 8.31 12.38 -21.82
CA LEU A 472 8.69 11.24 -22.65
C LEU A 472 10.04 11.47 -23.34
N LYS A 473 10.26 12.69 -23.83
CA LYS A 473 11.55 13.08 -24.46
C LYS A 473 12.69 13.05 -23.45
N GLN A 474 12.45 13.54 -22.24
CA GLN A 474 13.45 13.50 -21.15
C GLN A 474 13.79 12.07 -20.76
N GLN A 475 12.79 11.19 -20.64
CA GLN A 475 13.00 9.79 -20.33
C GLN A 475 13.79 9.06 -21.43
N SER A 476 13.45 9.30 -22.69
CA SER A 476 14.18 8.77 -23.85
C SER A 476 15.65 9.25 -23.89
N THR A 477 15.88 10.52 -23.57
CA THR A 477 17.25 11.10 -23.54
C THR A 477 18.08 10.52 -22.40
N LEU A 478 17.46 10.26 -21.25
CA LEU A 478 18.12 9.60 -20.10
C LEU A 478 18.50 8.15 -20.41
N GLU A 479 17.62 7.41 -21.10
CA GLU A 479 17.91 6.03 -21.53
C GLU A 479 19.02 5.99 -22.58
N GLU A 480 19.00 6.90 -23.54
CA GLU A 480 20.05 7.02 -24.53
C GLU A 480 21.41 7.41 -23.90
N GLY A 481 21.39 8.30 -22.88
CA GLY A 481 22.59 8.65 -22.11
C GLY A 481 23.17 7.44 -21.35
N ARG A 482 22.31 6.61 -20.73
CA ARG A 482 22.72 5.39 -20.04
C ARG A 482 23.35 4.35 -20.98
N LEU A 483 22.77 4.19 -22.17
CA LEU A 483 23.31 3.27 -23.18
C LEU A 483 24.67 3.75 -23.69
N LYS A 484 24.81 5.03 -23.97
CA LYS A 484 26.10 5.63 -24.41
C LYS A 484 27.20 5.48 -23.35
N GLU A 485 26.84 5.70 -22.07
CA GLU A 485 27.81 5.55 -20.98
C GLU A 485 28.24 4.09 -20.77
N ARG A 486 27.32 3.14 -20.84
CA ARG A 486 27.65 1.72 -20.80
C ARG A 486 28.56 1.30 -21.96
N GLN A 487 28.28 1.80 -23.16
CA GLN A 487 29.13 1.54 -24.33
C GLN A 487 30.53 2.11 -24.13
N ARG A 488 30.64 3.36 -23.65
CA ARG A 488 31.93 3.99 -23.36
C ARG A 488 32.73 3.19 -22.32
N ILE A 489 32.08 2.77 -21.22
CA ILE A 489 32.74 1.94 -20.18
C ILE A 489 33.23 0.60 -20.77
N SER A 490 32.44 -0.05 -21.62
CA SER A 490 32.84 -1.30 -22.27
C SER A 490 34.07 -1.09 -23.17
N GLU A 491 34.11 0.01 -23.94
CA GLU A 491 35.23 0.37 -24.80
C GLU A 491 36.47 0.74 -23.98
N ASP A 492 36.35 1.55 -22.93
CA ASP A 492 37.43 1.93 -22.01
C ASP A 492 38.04 0.69 -21.31
N LEU A 493 37.22 -0.28 -20.91
CA LEU A 493 37.69 -1.54 -20.33
C LEU A 493 38.42 -2.38 -21.37
N HIS A 494 37.87 -2.49 -22.58
CA HIS A 494 38.44 -3.32 -23.61
C HIS A 494 39.77 -2.74 -24.16
N ASP A 495 39.79 -1.47 -24.53
CA ASP A 495 40.93 -0.86 -25.22
C ASP A 495 41.97 -0.29 -24.24
N GLY A 496 41.50 0.24 -23.09
CA GLY A 496 42.35 0.86 -22.10
C GLY A 496 42.95 -0.13 -21.10
N VAL A 497 42.10 -0.89 -20.40
CA VAL A 497 42.53 -1.74 -19.29
C VAL A 497 43.07 -3.09 -19.79
N LEU A 498 42.31 -3.73 -20.67
CA LEU A 498 42.66 -5.05 -21.20
C LEU A 498 43.96 -4.99 -21.98
N GLY A 499 44.14 -3.96 -22.84
CA GLY A 499 45.35 -3.76 -23.60
C GLY A 499 46.61 -3.57 -22.73
N LYS A 500 46.48 -2.82 -21.61
CA LYS A 500 47.57 -2.64 -20.65
C LYS A 500 47.92 -3.91 -19.91
N ILE A 501 46.95 -4.67 -19.43
CA ILE A 501 47.15 -5.93 -18.71
C ILE A 501 47.80 -6.95 -19.65
N PHE A 502 47.29 -7.06 -20.89
CA PHE A 502 47.84 -7.95 -21.92
C PHE A 502 49.31 -7.58 -22.20
N GLY A 503 49.59 -6.28 -22.42
CA GLY A 503 50.97 -5.83 -22.67
C GLY A 503 51.91 -6.09 -21.50
N THR A 504 51.46 -5.87 -20.26
CA THR A 504 52.23 -6.14 -19.05
C THR A 504 52.48 -7.63 -18.86
N ARG A 505 51.48 -8.49 -19.08
CA ARG A 505 51.63 -9.95 -19.00
C ARG A 505 52.61 -10.49 -20.07
N LEU A 506 52.50 -9.93 -21.28
CA LEU A 506 53.41 -10.32 -22.36
C LEU A 506 54.87 -9.89 -22.04
N ALA A 507 55.05 -8.69 -21.56
CA ALA A 507 56.37 -8.19 -21.13
C ALA A 507 56.96 -9.02 -20.00
N LEU A 508 56.13 -9.37 -18.99
CA LEU A 508 56.54 -10.29 -17.92
C LEU A 508 56.84 -11.68 -18.40
N GLY A 509 56.06 -12.21 -19.37
CA GLY A 509 56.27 -13.55 -19.96
C GLY A 509 57.56 -13.67 -20.78
N PHE A 510 58.09 -12.57 -21.32
CA PHE A 510 59.34 -12.51 -22.05
C PHE A 510 60.57 -12.28 -21.16
N LEU A 511 60.37 -11.94 -19.88
CA LEU A 511 61.49 -11.74 -18.94
C LEU A 511 62.13 -13.12 -18.63
N ASN A 512 63.38 -13.24 -19.03
CA ASN A 512 64.17 -14.43 -18.76
C ASN A 512 64.74 -14.38 -17.34
N ILE A 513 63.93 -14.83 -16.35
CA ILE A 513 64.29 -14.79 -14.96
C ILE A 513 65.29 -15.92 -14.66
N LYS A 514 66.53 -15.54 -14.27
CA LYS A 514 67.53 -16.44 -13.74
C LYS A 514 67.41 -16.44 -12.21
N GLY A 515 66.94 -17.55 -11.66
CA GLY A 515 66.77 -17.75 -10.23
C GLY A 515 66.64 -19.23 -9.88
N ASP A 516 66.41 -19.51 -8.62
CA ASP A 516 66.11 -20.86 -8.13
C ASP A 516 64.72 -21.30 -8.65
N ASN A 517 64.46 -22.61 -8.62
CA ASN A 517 63.22 -23.18 -9.12
C ASN A 517 61.95 -22.62 -8.46
N GLU A 518 62.06 -22.10 -7.24
CA GLU A 518 60.95 -21.49 -6.50
C GLU A 518 60.60 -20.09 -7.02
N THR A 519 61.61 -19.30 -7.38
CA THR A 519 61.44 -17.96 -7.96
C THR A 519 60.83 -18.01 -9.35
N VAL A 520 61.26 -18.97 -10.18
CA VAL A 520 60.65 -19.20 -11.53
C VAL A 520 59.24 -19.69 -11.44
N ALA A 521 58.94 -20.56 -10.45
CA ALA A 521 57.56 -21.04 -10.23
C ALA A 521 56.63 -19.92 -9.77
N LYS A 522 57.06 -19.05 -8.84
CA LYS A 522 56.31 -17.87 -8.39
C LYS A 522 56.04 -16.90 -9.51
N HIS A 523 57.02 -16.62 -10.37
CA HIS A 523 56.84 -15.77 -11.55
C HIS A 523 55.76 -16.32 -12.49
N LYS A 524 55.78 -17.61 -12.75
CA LYS A 524 54.78 -18.27 -13.60
C LYS A 524 53.38 -18.13 -13.01
N ILE A 525 53.22 -18.30 -11.69
CA ILE A 525 51.95 -18.13 -10.99
C ILE A 525 51.40 -16.70 -11.21
N TYR A 526 52.26 -15.67 -11.10
CA TYR A 526 51.81 -14.29 -11.30
C TYR A 526 51.42 -13.98 -12.76
N VAL A 527 52.13 -14.57 -13.72
CA VAL A 527 51.77 -14.45 -15.15
C VAL A 527 50.43 -15.14 -15.43
N ASP A 528 50.21 -16.32 -14.85
CA ASP A 528 48.94 -17.05 -14.96
C ASP A 528 47.79 -16.29 -14.26
N GLU A 529 48.06 -15.63 -13.12
CA GLU A 529 47.09 -14.78 -12.42
C GLU A 529 46.69 -13.55 -13.23
N LEU A 530 47.65 -12.90 -13.88
CA LEU A 530 47.38 -11.81 -14.84
C LEU A 530 46.52 -12.28 -16.02
N GLN A 531 46.71 -13.52 -16.47
CA GLN A 531 45.89 -14.12 -17.51
C GLN A 531 44.45 -14.36 -17.08
N ASN A 532 44.27 -14.75 -15.82
CA ASN A 532 42.92 -14.90 -15.23
C ASN A 532 42.21 -13.56 -15.10
N ILE A 533 42.90 -12.53 -14.59
CA ILE A 533 42.36 -11.16 -14.52
C ILE A 533 42.01 -10.63 -15.91
N GLU A 534 42.84 -10.86 -16.91
CA GLU A 534 42.57 -10.51 -18.32
C GLU A 534 41.26 -11.16 -18.79
N LYS A 535 41.07 -12.44 -18.48
CA LYS A 535 39.88 -13.20 -18.85
C LYS A 535 38.62 -12.67 -18.14
N GLU A 536 38.71 -12.32 -16.84
CA GLU A 536 37.60 -11.75 -16.10
C GLU A 536 37.20 -10.38 -16.65
N ILE A 537 38.16 -9.49 -16.89
CA ILE A 537 37.87 -8.15 -17.45
C ILE A 537 37.28 -8.28 -18.86
N ARG A 538 37.76 -9.22 -19.66
CA ARG A 538 37.19 -9.50 -20.97
C ARG A 538 35.72 -9.96 -20.85
N THR A 539 35.43 -10.80 -19.90
CA THR A 539 34.06 -11.27 -19.63
C THR A 539 33.17 -10.11 -19.24
N ILE A 540 33.59 -9.24 -18.30
CA ILE A 540 32.83 -8.07 -17.86
C ILE A 540 32.60 -7.08 -19.02
N SER A 541 33.62 -6.81 -19.82
CA SER A 541 33.49 -5.95 -21.02
C SER A 541 32.51 -6.52 -22.02
N HIS A 542 32.59 -7.86 -22.27
CA HIS A 542 31.63 -8.53 -23.13
C HIS A 542 30.22 -8.61 -22.57
N GLU A 543 30.04 -8.77 -21.26
CA GLU A 543 28.72 -8.71 -20.61
C GLU A 543 28.10 -7.33 -20.75
N LEU A 544 28.86 -6.26 -20.50
CA LEU A 544 28.40 -4.87 -20.71
C LEU A 544 28.01 -4.61 -22.17
N LYS A 545 28.75 -5.20 -23.14
CA LYS A 545 28.47 -5.10 -24.59
C LYS A 545 27.31 -6.00 -25.02
N ASN A 546 27.22 -7.20 -24.46
CA ASN A 546 26.16 -8.17 -24.78
C ASN A 546 24.80 -7.78 -24.17
N GLU A 547 24.75 -7.09 -23.00
CA GLU A 547 23.53 -6.48 -22.52
C GLU A 547 23.04 -5.33 -23.43
N ILE A 548 23.93 -4.67 -24.16
CA ILE A 548 23.56 -3.71 -25.21
C ILE A 548 22.99 -4.43 -26.45
N LEU A 549 23.53 -5.61 -26.75
CA LEU A 549 23.08 -6.47 -27.86
C LEU A 549 21.90 -7.39 -27.44
N SER A 550 21.75 -7.75 -26.15
CA SER A 550 20.65 -8.56 -25.62
C SER A 550 19.36 -7.80 -25.36
N SER A 551 19.26 -6.54 -25.75
CA SER A 551 17.98 -5.91 -26.06
C SER A 551 17.22 -6.64 -27.19
N GLN A 552 17.86 -7.58 -27.88
CA GLN A 552 17.29 -8.66 -28.69
C GLN A 552 17.15 -9.94 -27.87
N THR A 553 16.48 -9.87 -26.72
CA THR A 553 16.08 -11.08 -25.98
C THR A 553 15.22 -11.91 -26.93
N ASP A 554 15.63 -13.17 -27.16
CA ASP A 554 14.87 -14.10 -27.98
C ASP A 554 13.40 -14.08 -27.54
N PHE A 555 12.53 -13.61 -28.39
CA PHE A 555 11.11 -13.42 -28.08
C PHE A 555 10.46 -14.70 -27.57
N ILE A 556 10.86 -15.85 -28.14
CA ILE A 556 10.32 -17.14 -27.70
C ILE A 556 10.76 -17.45 -26.27
N LYS A 557 11.99 -17.15 -25.91
CA LYS A 557 12.49 -17.33 -24.54
C LYS A 557 11.78 -16.47 -23.51
N MET A 558 11.39 -15.24 -23.90
CA MET A 558 10.55 -14.39 -23.06
C MET A 558 9.15 -15.00 -22.85
N VAL A 559 8.56 -15.60 -23.89
CA VAL A 559 7.26 -16.28 -23.79
C VAL A 559 7.38 -17.55 -22.96
N GLU A 560 8.46 -18.30 -23.11
CA GLU A 560 8.75 -19.51 -22.35
C GLU A 560 8.88 -19.23 -20.86
N ASN A 561 9.68 -18.23 -20.48
CA ASN A 561 9.82 -17.80 -19.09
C ASN A 561 8.47 -17.35 -18.48
N LEU A 562 7.63 -16.65 -19.27
CA LEU A 562 6.29 -16.28 -18.82
C LEU A 562 5.44 -17.52 -18.52
N LEU A 563 5.45 -18.51 -19.43
CA LEU A 563 4.67 -19.73 -19.28
C LEU A 563 5.17 -20.61 -18.14
N GLU A 564 6.48 -20.74 -17.99
CA GLU A 564 7.12 -21.48 -16.90
C GLU A 564 6.67 -20.91 -15.55
N THR A 565 6.83 -19.61 -15.35
CA THR A 565 6.41 -18.92 -14.12
C THR A 565 4.91 -19.10 -13.84
N GLN A 566 4.07 -19.01 -14.87
CA GLN A 566 2.63 -19.10 -14.67
C GLN A 566 2.14 -20.55 -14.52
N SER A 567 2.85 -21.52 -15.11
CA SER A 567 2.57 -22.95 -14.95
C SER A 567 2.88 -23.42 -13.52
N GLU A 568 3.96 -22.93 -12.92
CA GLU A 568 4.31 -23.21 -11.51
C GLU A 568 3.23 -22.71 -10.54
N ILE A 569 2.64 -21.56 -10.84
CA ILE A 569 1.61 -20.95 -10.00
C ILE A 569 0.26 -21.64 -10.14
N SER A 570 -0.12 -22.01 -11.36
CA SER A 570 -1.48 -22.43 -11.71
C SER A 570 -1.59 -23.93 -12.02
N GLY A 571 -0.48 -24.66 -12.12
CA GLY A 571 -0.44 -26.12 -12.22
C GLY A 571 -0.80 -26.68 -13.61
N PHE A 572 -0.90 -25.85 -14.65
CA PHE A 572 -1.11 -26.33 -16.02
C PHE A 572 0.20 -26.75 -16.68
N LYS A 573 0.13 -27.70 -17.63
CA LYS A 573 1.25 -28.03 -18.52
C LYS A 573 1.17 -27.18 -19.79
N TYR A 574 2.33 -26.74 -20.29
CA TYR A 574 2.35 -25.94 -21.51
C TYR A 574 3.19 -26.56 -22.62
N LYS A 575 2.90 -26.22 -23.87
CA LYS A 575 3.67 -26.57 -25.05
C LYS A 575 3.75 -25.36 -25.98
N ILE A 576 4.98 -25.00 -26.35
CA ILE A 576 5.25 -23.98 -27.38
C ILE A 576 5.62 -24.69 -28.68
N ILE A 577 5.04 -24.26 -29.78
CA ILE A 577 5.34 -24.69 -31.13
C ILE A 577 5.70 -23.45 -31.94
N ASN A 578 6.92 -23.43 -32.47
CA ASN A 578 7.41 -22.34 -33.33
C ASN A 578 7.75 -22.92 -34.71
N ASN A 579 6.80 -22.83 -35.64
CA ASN A 579 6.93 -23.28 -36.99
C ASN A 579 7.37 -22.14 -37.91
N LYS A 580 8.59 -22.19 -38.43
CA LYS A 580 9.11 -21.26 -39.46
C LYS A 580 9.13 -19.77 -39.13
N ALA A 581 8.76 -19.36 -37.94
CA ALA A 581 8.80 -17.95 -37.54
C ALA A 581 10.23 -17.57 -37.09
N ALA A 582 10.96 -16.85 -37.95
CA ALA A 582 12.25 -16.25 -37.62
C ALA A 582 12.00 -14.90 -36.91
N TRP A 583 12.01 -14.92 -35.58
CA TRP A 583 11.68 -13.78 -34.78
C TRP A 583 12.63 -12.60 -34.92
N ASP A 584 13.88 -12.83 -35.36
CA ASP A 584 14.85 -11.75 -35.53
C ASP A 584 14.45 -10.79 -36.67
N SER A 585 13.75 -11.28 -37.67
CA SER A 585 13.24 -10.46 -38.77
C SER A 585 11.87 -9.79 -38.51
N ILE A 586 11.21 -10.13 -37.40
CA ILE A 586 9.89 -9.59 -37.05
C ILE A 586 10.06 -8.31 -36.23
N GLY A 587 9.40 -7.24 -36.66
CA GLY A 587 9.47 -5.92 -36.04
C GLY A 587 8.99 -5.90 -34.57
N ASN A 588 9.63 -5.10 -33.73
CA ASN A 588 9.36 -5.00 -32.30
C ASN A 588 7.89 -4.67 -31.98
N LYS A 589 7.20 -3.95 -32.85
CA LYS A 589 5.78 -3.63 -32.69
C LYS A 589 4.91 -4.88 -32.62
N ILE A 590 5.18 -5.88 -33.43
CA ILE A 590 4.46 -7.18 -33.44
C ILE A 590 4.82 -7.95 -32.16
N LYS A 591 6.11 -8.07 -31.84
CA LYS A 591 6.62 -8.78 -30.66
C LYS A 591 5.96 -8.26 -29.37
N ILE A 592 5.97 -6.94 -29.16
CA ILE A 592 5.38 -6.31 -27.97
C ILE A 592 3.88 -6.58 -27.87
N ASN A 593 3.15 -6.44 -28.97
CA ASN A 593 1.71 -6.67 -28.94
C ASN A 593 1.35 -8.14 -28.74
N PHE A 594 2.08 -9.06 -29.41
CA PHE A 594 1.89 -10.51 -29.22
C PHE A 594 2.21 -10.93 -27.77
N TYR A 595 3.31 -10.44 -27.20
CA TYR A 595 3.63 -10.71 -25.80
C TYR A 595 2.54 -10.28 -24.84
N ARG A 596 2.00 -9.06 -25.04
CA ARG A 596 0.89 -8.54 -24.21
C ARG A 596 -0.42 -9.31 -24.39
N ILE A 597 -0.66 -9.83 -25.58
CA ILE A 597 -1.83 -10.67 -25.85
C ILE A 597 -1.67 -12.04 -25.17
N ILE A 598 -0.50 -12.64 -25.26
CA ILE A 598 -0.18 -13.89 -24.57
C ILE A 598 -0.33 -13.72 -23.06
N GLN A 599 0.22 -12.65 -22.51
CA GLN A 599 0.11 -12.33 -21.08
C GLN A 599 -1.35 -12.23 -20.63
N GLU A 600 -2.18 -11.53 -21.39
CA GLU A 600 -3.62 -11.38 -21.11
C GLU A 600 -4.37 -12.70 -21.24
N ALA A 601 -4.04 -13.51 -22.27
CA ALA A 601 -4.65 -14.81 -22.47
C ALA A 601 -4.30 -15.79 -21.33
N ILE A 602 -3.05 -15.86 -20.92
CA ILE A 602 -2.61 -16.69 -19.79
C ILE A 602 -3.24 -16.24 -18.49
N GLN A 603 -3.37 -14.92 -18.27
CA GLN A 603 -4.08 -14.39 -17.11
C GLN A 603 -5.56 -14.80 -17.09
N ASN A 604 -6.21 -14.83 -18.26
CA ASN A 604 -7.58 -15.30 -18.39
C ASN A 604 -7.68 -16.82 -18.13
N ILE A 605 -6.73 -17.61 -18.64
CA ILE A 605 -6.64 -19.05 -18.38
C ILE A 605 -6.53 -19.30 -16.88
N ASN A 606 -5.61 -18.63 -16.20
CA ASN A 606 -5.39 -18.77 -14.76
C ASN A 606 -6.63 -18.40 -13.93
N LYS A 607 -7.34 -17.34 -14.35
CA LYS A 607 -8.50 -16.85 -13.59
C LYS A 607 -9.77 -17.63 -13.84
N TYR A 608 -9.96 -18.16 -15.06
CA TYR A 608 -11.28 -18.58 -15.49
C TYR A 608 -11.34 -19.97 -16.10
N SER A 609 -10.23 -20.48 -16.68
CA SER A 609 -10.27 -21.66 -17.54
C SER A 609 -10.21 -22.99 -16.78
N LYS A 610 -9.48 -23.08 -15.65
CA LYS A 610 -9.13 -24.34 -14.98
C LYS A 610 -8.49 -25.36 -15.95
N ALA A 611 -7.79 -24.90 -16.96
CA ALA A 611 -7.13 -25.74 -17.95
C ALA A 611 -6.01 -26.59 -17.32
N LYS A 612 -5.83 -27.79 -17.84
CA LYS A 612 -4.70 -28.66 -17.52
C LYS A 612 -3.56 -28.53 -18.53
N ASN A 613 -3.89 -28.19 -19.77
CA ASN A 613 -2.92 -28.04 -20.84
C ASN A 613 -3.16 -26.73 -21.58
N VAL A 614 -2.05 -26.02 -21.86
CA VAL A 614 -2.04 -24.79 -22.65
C VAL A 614 -1.05 -24.98 -23.79
N LYS A 615 -1.47 -24.63 -25.00
CA LYS A 615 -0.62 -24.70 -26.20
C LYS A 615 -0.53 -23.33 -26.85
N ILE A 616 0.69 -22.90 -27.13
CA ILE A 616 0.95 -21.68 -27.92
C ILE A 616 1.68 -22.08 -29.18
N ALA A 617 1.14 -21.69 -30.30
CA ALA A 617 1.75 -21.97 -31.61
C ALA A 617 1.98 -20.68 -32.38
N PHE A 618 3.16 -20.57 -32.95
CA PHE A 618 3.55 -19.50 -33.87
C PHE A 618 3.83 -20.09 -35.24
N ASP A 619 3.37 -19.43 -36.27
CA ASP A 619 3.66 -19.79 -37.66
C ASP A 619 3.90 -18.53 -38.50
N LEU A 620 4.69 -18.68 -39.57
CA LEU A 620 4.93 -17.62 -40.55
C LEU A 620 4.53 -18.14 -41.94
N MET A 621 3.45 -17.58 -42.47
CA MET A 621 2.91 -17.92 -43.79
C MET A 621 2.55 -16.66 -44.55
N ASP A 622 2.83 -16.61 -45.82
CA ASP A 622 2.42 -15.56 -46.76
C ASP A 622 2.71 -14.13 -46.24
N GLY A 623 3.90 -13.89 -45.65
CA GLY A 623 4.27 -12.58 -45.13
C GLY A 623 3.50 -12.15 -43.89
N SER A 624 2.84 -13.09 -43.20
CA SER A 624 2.10 -12.80 -41.97
C SER A 624 2.47 -13.76 -40.86
N VAL A 625 2.53 -13.24 -39.62
CA VAL A 625 2.76 -14.04 -38.40
C VAL A 625 1.42 -14.44 -37.80
N TYR A 626 1.29 -15.74 -37.55
CA TYR A 626 0.12 -16.34 -36.89
C TYR A 626 0.49 -16.73 -35.46
N LEU A 627 -0.40 -16.40 -34.54
CA LEU A 627 -0.35 -16.81 -33.15
C LEU A 627 -1.64 -17.55 -32.80
N THR A 628 -1.51 -18.77 -32.31
CA THR A 628 -2.64 -19.55 -31.79
C THR A 628 -2.37 -19.90 -30.34
N ILE A 629 -3.34 -19.63 -29.46
CA ILE A 629 -3.33 -19.96 -28.05
C ILE A 629 -4.52 -20.86 -27.77
N GLU A 630 -4.28 -22.08 -27.29
CA GLU A 630 -5.29 -23.09 -27.02
C GLU A 630 -5.22 -23.51 -25.56
N ASP A 631 -6.37 -23.62 -24.89
CA ASP A 631 -6.51 -24.22 -23.56
C ASP A 631 -7.63 -25.27 -23.57
N ASP A 632 -7.48 -26.27 -22.71
CA ASP A 632 -8.43 -27.38 -22.54
C ASP A 632 -9.39 -27.18 -21.34
N GLY A 633 -9.62 -25.94 -20.94
CA GLY A 633 -10.42 -25.64 -19.76
C GLY A 633 -11.94 -25.61 -19.98
N VAL A 634 -12.65 -25.00 -19.04
CA VAL A 634 -14.13 -24.98 -19.04
C VAL A 634 -14.77 -24.17 -20.18
N GLY A 635 -13.97 -23.36 -20.91
CA GLY A 635 -14.48 -22.53 -21.97
C GLY A 635 -15.57 -21.55 -21.56
N PHE A 636 -16.19 -20.89 -22.53
CA PHE A 636 -17.30 -19.97 -22.33
C PHE A 636 -18.11 -19.76 -23.62
N ASN A 637 -19.31 -19.20 -23.49
CA ASN A 637 -20.13 -18.84 -24.67
C ASN A 637 -19.56 -17.56 -25.32
N ALA A 638 -18.90 -17.69 -26.46
CA ALA A 638 -18.24 -16.59 -27.18
C ALA A 638 -19.24 -15.58 -27.78
N ASP A 639 -20.50 -15.93 -27.94
CA ASP A 639 -21.56 -15.08 -28.54
C ASP A 639 -22.28 -14.18 -27.51
N SER A 640 -22.02 -14.36 -26.20
CA SER A 640 -22.62 -13.54 -25.16
C SER A 640 -22.18 -12.08 -25.25
N LYS A 641 -23.11 -11.13 -25.10
CA LYS A 641 -22.87 -9.67 -25.22
C LYS A 641 -21.92 -9.08 -24.16
N SER A 642 -21.57 -9.79 -23.14
CA SER A 642 -20.62 -9.35 -22.08
C SER A 642 -19.17 -9.70 -22.46
N LYS A 643 -18.61 -8.97 -23.39
CA LYS A 643 -17.19 -9.09 -23.75
C LYS A 643 -16.35 -8.39 -22.71
N GLY A 644 -15.63 -9.14 -21.86
CA GLY A 644 -14.73 -8.60 -20.83
C GLY A 644 -13.67 -7.64 -21.42
N ILE A 645 -13.16 -6.76 -20.56
CA ILE A 645 -12.15 -5.73 -20.92
C ILE A 645 -10.92 -6.37 -21.57
N GLY A 646 -10.51 -7.57 -21.13
CA GLY A 646 -9.36 -8.30 -21.66
C GLY A 646 -9.50 -8.66 -23.14
N LEU A 647 -10.64 -9.23 -23.56
CA LEU A 647 -10.91 -9.56 -24.96
C LEU A 647 -10.94 -8.32 -25.86
N LYS A 648 -11.52 -7.22 -25.35
CA LYS A 648 -11.54 -5.94 -26.05
C LYS A 648 -10.12 -5.38 -26.24
N ASN A 649 -9.29 -5.48 -25.21
CA ASN A 649 -7.90 -5.05 -25.25
C ASN A 649 -7.07 -5.88 -26.24
N MET A 650 -7.20 -7.20 -26.22
CA MET A 650 -6.55 -8.07 -27.20
C MET A 650 -6.96 -7.73 -28.64
N ARG A 651 -8.25 -7.57 -28.89
CA ARG A 651 -8.77 -7.19 -30.22
C ARG A 651 -8.24 -5.82 -30.67
N SER A 652 -8.22 -4.82 -29.78
CA SER A 652 -7.67 -3.50 -30.06
C SER A 652 -6.18 -3.53 -30.41
N ARG A 653 -5.40 -4.39 -29.74
CA ARG A 653 -3.97 -4.56 -30.01
C ARG A 653 -3.73 -5.18 -31.38
N VAL A 654 -4.53 -6.18 -31.75
CA VAL A 654 -4.45 -6.83 -33.07
C VAL A 654 -4.84 -5.86 -34.19
N SER A 655 -5.87 -5.05 -33.98
CA SER A 655 -6.29 -4.04 -34.97
C SER A 655 -5.20 -2.97 -35.21
N LYS A 656 -4.39 -2.62 -34.19
CA LYS A 656 -3.23 -1.71 -34.34
C LYS A 656 -2.09 -2.30 -35.18
N LEU A 657 -2.12 -3.60 -35.40
CA LEU A 657 -1.19 -4.35 -36.27
C LEU A 657 -1.76 -4.62 -37.65
N ASN A 658 -2.92 -4.04 -37.99
CA ASN A 658 -3.67 -4.36 -39.20
C ASN A 658 -3.99 -5.86 -39.35
N GLY A 659 -4.06 -6.56 -38.19
CA GLY A 659 -4.30 -7.99 -38.11
C GLY A 659 -5.75 -8.35 -37.86
N ASN A 660 -6.02 -9.67 -37.83
CA ASN A 660 -7.35 -10.21 -37.50
C ASN A 660 -7.28 -11.03 -36.20
N PHE A 661 -8.33 -10.94 -35.39
CA PHE A 661 -8.49 -11.61 -34.10
C PHE A 661 -9.74 -12.48 -34.15
N ASN A 662 -9.54 -13.77 -33.97
CA ASN A 662 -10.61 -14.75 -33.89
C ASN A 662 -10.53 -15.51 -32.56
N ILE A 663 -11.69 -15.79 -31.97
CA ILE A 663 -11.78 -16.59 -30.74
C ILE A 663 -12.91 -17.62 -30.91
N LYS A 664 -12.60 -18.87 -30.58
CA LYS A 664 -13.56 -19.97 -30.53
C LYS A 664 -13.54 -20.53 -29.11
N SER A 665 -14.69 -20.57 -28.45
CA SER A 665 -14.84 -21.17 -27.11
C SER A 665 -16.25 -21.73 -26.98
N ALA A 666 -16.36 -22.87 -26.32
CA ALA A 666 -17.62 -23.48 -25.95
C ALA A 666 -17.48 -24.09 -24.56
N MET A 667 -18.60 -24.20 -23.83
CA MET A 667 -18.61 -24.78 -22.50
C MET A 667 -18.01 -26.19 -22.51
N ASP A 668 -17.10 -26.45 -21.59
CA ASP A 668 -16.33 -27.69 -21.40
C ASP A 668 -15.50 -28.17 -22.62
N LYS A 669 -15.22 -27.25 -23.55
CA LYS A 669 -14.39 -27.52 -24.74
C LYS A 669 -13.14 -26.63 -24.86
N GLY A 670 -12.84 -25.88 -23.80
CA GLY A 670 -11.70 -24.96 -23.79
C GLY A 670 -11.88 -23.72 -24.65
N THR A 671 -10.78 -23.01 -24.87
CA THR A 671 -10.76 -21.81 -25.70
C THR A 671 -9.60 -21.82 -26.68
N THR A 672 -9.85 -21.38 -27.89
CA THR A 672 -8.83 -21.15 -28.92
C THR A 672 -8.87 -19.69 -29.36
N ILE A 673 -7.77 -18.98 -29.22
CA ILE A 673 -7.53 -17.63 -29.72
C ILE A 673 -6.59 -17.74 -30.92
N SER A 674 -7.03 -17.25 -32.09
CA SER A 674 -6.23 -17.23 -33.30
C SER A 674 -6.08 -15.79 -33.80
N ILE A 675 -4.84 -15.41 -34.06
CA ILE A 675 -4.45 -14.06 -34.46
C ILE A 675 -3.52 -14.14 -35.64
N PHE A 676 -3.67 -13.26 -36.61
CA PHE A 676 -2.62 -13.01 -37.55
C PHE A 676 -2.28 -11.51 -37.65
N ALA A 677 -1.02 -11.19 -37.96
CA ALA A 677 -0.57 -9.84 -38.22
C ALA A 677 0.39 -9.85 -39.44
N PRO A 678 0.17 -8.95 -40.42
CA PRO A 678 1.10 -8.81 -41.53
C PRO A 678 2.46 -8.31 -41.05
N VAL A 679 3.54 -8.85 -41.61
CA VAL A 679 4.89 -8.36 -41.37
C VAL A 679 5.19 -7.33 -42.45
N ASP A 680 5.56 -6.09 -42.02
CA ASP A 680 5.92 -5.03 -42.96
C ASP A 680 7.14 -5.47 -43.79
N THR A 681 6.97 -5.53 -45.11
CA THR A 681 7.95 -6.07 -46.07
C THR A 681 9.13 -5.12 -46.29
N ASP A 682 9.13 -3.89 -45.80
CA ASP A 682 10.20 -2.91 -45.98
C ASP A 682 11.55 -3.29 -45.32
N ASN A 683 11.58 -4.33 -44.50
CA ASN A 683 12.82 -4.86 -43.86
C ASN A 683 13.29 -6.21 -44.41
N TYR A 684 12.57 -6.82 -45.36
CA TYR A 684 12.94 -8.17 -45.90
C TYR A 684 14.02 -8.12 -46.94
N GLU A 685 14.23 -6.97 -47.66
CA GLU A 685 15.25 -6.86 -48.75
C GLU A 685 16.65 -6.46 -48.27
N LYS A 686 16.90 -6.28 -46.95
CA LYS A 686 18.23 -5.95 -46.43
C LYS A 686 18.98 -7.11 -45.77
N SER A 687 18.47 -8.34 -45.85
CA SER A 687 19.11 -9.53 -45.25
C SER A 687 19.15 -10.74 -46.18
N ILE A 688 19.28 -10.50 -47.47
CA ILE A 688 19.72 -11.52 -48.45
C ILE A 688 21.10 -11.15 -49.00
#